data_49a679c88e30d0984fe98c468ddca3ab
#
_entry.id   49a679c88e30d0984fe98c468ddca3ab
#
_cell.length_a   1.000
_cell.length_b   1.000
_cell.length_c   1.000
_cell.angle_alpha   90.00
_cell.angle_beta   90.00
_cell.angle_gamma   90.00
#
_symmetry.space_group_name_H-M   'P 1'
#
loop_
_entity.id
_entity.type
_entity.pdbx_description
1 polymer ?
#
loop_
_entity_poly.entity_id
_entity_poly.type
_entity_poly.pdbx_seq_one_letter_code
_entity_poly.pdbx_strand_id
1 'polypeptide(L)'
;MTGIFFWILFIQVVKTDCLDNKYYKLIYTTMWKIIGIDLGTTNSAVAFMESGEAKIIPNAEGNRTTPSIVAHKDGSIIVGTPAKRQAITNPAGTIFSAKRFIGRKFDEVADEIKNVPYKVVKGKDGAALIVFDGKEVRPEEIGAHILMKLKADAEKYLGQSVTEAVITVPAYFNDDQRQATINAGKIAGLEVKRIVNEPTAAALAYGAWKGKNEKIAIYDFGGGTFDISILELSDEGTFEVLATNGDTHLGGDDFDKIVTDWIIDEFKKDQAIDLRNDPMALQRVRDEAEKAKKELSTTNDYDINLPYITVDSSGPKNLMMTLTRNKFEELIGDVVERTIAPSKAVLKDAGIKASDLNQVLLVGGSTRVPLVMQKVEAFFGKKPNTGINPDESVAMGAAIQAGIIGGDVTDVLLLDVTPLTLGIETMGWVRTAMITRNTTIPAQKTETFSTAADNQPGVEIHVLQGEREMAADNKSLGRFMLDGIAPAPRGVPQIEVSFDIDANGVLHVTAKDKGTGKEQKITIQGSTGMDEAEVDKLVKEAEAKKDEDSKKKELVTARNEADSAVAQGEKLIRDNADKVSDEDKKLLEDKIKDVKEVLGKSDASKDDYETPSKALQETLMQVGQKIYSQADAAGAPQEWAAEAEPETPTEDDVQDGEVEK
;
A
#
# COMPACT_ATOMS: atom_id res chain seq x y z
N MET A 1 -14.63 38.55 17.75
CA MET A 1 -15.97 38.25 18.27
C MET A 1 -17.10 38.31 17.23
N THR A 2 -16.84 38.52 15.96
CA THR A 2 -17.86 38.63 14.88
C THR A 2 -18.13 37.34 14.10
N GLY A 3 -17.29 36.33 14.19
CA GLY A 3 -17.48 35.07 13.45
C GLY A 3 -18.41 34.05 14.12
N ILE A 4 -18.48 34.04 15.43
CA ILE A 4 -19.31 33.09 16.20
C ILE A 4 -20.79 33.48 16.15
N PHE A 5 -21.11 34.79 16.07
CA PHE A 5 -22.50 35.27 15.93
C PHE A 5 -23.14 34.93 14.58
N PHE A 6 -22.36 34.85 13.51
CA PHE A 6 -22.84 34.46 12.18
C PHE A 6 -23.18 32.95 12.12
N TRP A 7 -22.42 32.10 12.81
CA TRP A 7 -22.67 30.67 12.89
C TRP A 7 -23.91 30.33 13.75
N ILE A 8 -24.10 31.01 14.85
CA ILE A 8 -25.27 30.79 15.72
C ILE A 8 -26.57 31.30 15.05
N LEU A 9 -26.50 32.39 14.27
CA LEU A 9 -27.64 32.85 13.49
C LEU A 9 -27.99 31.92 12.33
N PHE A 10 -26.98 31.29 11.70
CA PHE A 10 -27.17 30.31 10.64
C PHE A 10 -27.84 29.01 11.13
N ILE A 11 -27.47 28.54 12.33
CA ILE A 11 -28.10 27.36 12.94
C ILE A 11 -29.54 27.68 13.41
N GLN A 12 -29.84 28.90 13.75
CA GLN A 12 -31.18 29.28 14.20
C GLN A 12 -32.17 29.54 13.04
N VAL A 13 -31.67 29.95 11.87
CA VAL A 13 -32.49 30.12 10.65
C VAL A 13 -32.81 28.78 9.99
N VAL A 14 -31.98 27.75 10.17
CA VAL A 14 -32.22 26.38 9.61
C VAL A 14 -33.24 25.59 10.45
N LYS A 15 -33.66 26.07 11.64
CA LYS A 15 -34.63 25.40 12.49
C LYS A 15 -36.10 25.81 12.27
N THR A 16 -36.38 26.77 11.38
CA THR A 16 -37.74 27.16 11.07
C THR A 16 -38.06 26.97 9.60
N ASP A 17 -38.83 25.95 9.34
CA ASP A 17 -39.69 25.66 8.19
C ASP A 17 -39.12 25.63 6.78
N CYS A 18 -39.30 24.46 6.14
CA CYS A 18 -39.39 24.22 4.69
C CYS A 18 -38.22 24.67 3.85
N LEU A 19 -37.07 24.01 4.00
CA LEU A 19 -36.16 23.87 2.88
C LEU A 19 -36.11 22.39 2.49
N ASP A 20 -36.48 22.13 1.22
CA ASP A 20 -36.49 20.84 0.58
C ASP A 20 -35.28 19.96 0.96
N ASN A 21 -35.54 18.68 1.18
CA ASN A 21 -34.58 17.61 1.42
C ASN A 21 -33.38 17.62 0.42
N LYS A 22 -33.50 18.35 -0.66
CA LYS A 22 -32.49 18.58 -1.72
C LYS A 22 -31.36 19.53 -1.27
N TYR A 23 -31.65 20.54 -0.44
CA TYR A 23 -30.63 21.46 0.09
C TYR A 23 -29.90 20.87 1.30
N TYR A 24 -30.56 20.05 2.12
CA TYR A 24 -29.88 19.25 3.16
C TYR A 24 -28.90 18.25 2.50
N LYS A 25 -29.31 17.60 1.43
CA LYS A 25 -28.43 16.69 0.66
C LYS A 25 -27.25 17.44 0.02
N LEU A 26 -27.43 18.70 -0.41
CA LEU A 26 -26.36 19.51 -1.02
C LEU A 26 -25.36 20.04 0.01
N ILE A 27 -25.78 20.33 1.25
CA ILE A 27 -24.91 20.79 2.34
C ILE A 27 -24.12 19.62 2.94
N TYR A 28 -24.72 18.43 3.01
CA TYR A 28 -24.00 17.20 3.45
C TYR A 28 -23.07 16.65 2.38
N THR A 29 -23.22 16.99 1.08
CA THR A 29 -22.29 16.60 0.03
C THR A 29 -20.99 17.41 0.01
N THR A 30 -20.87 18.45 0.82
CA THR A 30 -19.62 19.25 0.99
C THR A 30 -18.83 18.87 2.26
N MET A 31 -19.18 17.81 2.96
CA MET A 31 -18.32 17.30 4.04
C MET A 31 -17.08 16.64 3.41
N TRP A 32 -15.92 17.08 3.89
CA TRP A 32 -14.61 16.54 3.51
C TRP A 32 -14.62 15.02 3.66
N LYS A 33 -14.41 14.31 2.55
CA LYS A 33 -14.39 12.85 2.60
C LYS A 33 -13.03 12.38 3.09
N ILE A 34 -13.02 11.62 4.17
CA ILE A 34 -11.86 10.88 4.62
C ILE A 34 -11.72 9.67 3.70
N ILE A 35 -10.56 9.45 3.10
CA ILE A 35 -10.30 8.28 2.28
C ILE A 35 -9.63 7.17 3.07
N GLY A 36 -9.87 5.92 2.69
CA GLY A 36 -9.15 4.74 3.18
C GLY A 36 -8.07 4.34 2.20
N ILE A 37 -6.85 4.15 2.68
CA ILE A 37 -5.70 3.78 1.86
C ILE A 37 -5.07 2.50 2.38
N ASP A 38 -4.93 1.52 1.50
CA ASP A 38 -4.00 0.41 1.64
C ASP A 38 -2.66 0.82 1.01
N LEU A 39 -1.65 1.06 1.85
CA LEU A 39 -0.28 1.33 1.41
C LEU A 39 0.52 0.01 1.38
N GLY A 40 0.27 -0.83 0.40
CA GLY A 40 0.87 -2.15 0.29
C GLY A 40 2.33 -2.14 -0.20
N THR A 41 3.08 -3.21 0.09
CA THR A 41 4.48 -3.36 -0.33
C THR A 41 4.63 -3.37 -1.85
N THR A 42 3.76 -4.09 -2.55
CA THR A 42 3.81 -4.29 -4.00
C THR A 42 2.77 -3.46 -4.74
N ASN A 43 1.54 -3.42 -4.22
CA ASN A 43 0.44 -2.64 -4.78
C ASN A 43 -0.27 -1.89 -3.66
N SER A 44 -0.76 -0.70 -3.96
CA SER A 44 -1.57 0.12 -3.07
C SER A 44 -2.95 0.35 -3.67
N ALA A 45 -3.94 0.57 -2.81
CA ALA A 45 -5.30 0.85 -3.23
C ALA A 45 -5.92 1.97 -2.40
N VAL A 46 -6.90 2.67 -2.96
CA VAL A 46 -7.64 3.72 -2.27
C VAL A 46 -9.14 3.50 -2.43
N ALA A 47 -9.87 3.72 -1.33
CA ALA A 47 -11.31 3.57 -1.27
C ALA A 47 -11.95 4.72 -0.49
N PHE A 48 -13.25 4.87 -0.62
CA PHE A 48 -14.04 5.85 0.12
C PHE A 48 -15.44 5.32 0.43
N MET A 49 -16.14 5.96 1.37
CA MET A 49 -17.54 5.64 1.65
C MET A 49 -18.48 6.39 0.69
N GLU A 50 -19.36 5.65 0.06
CA GLU A 50 -20.43 6.21 -0.76
C GLU A 50 -21.76 5.52 -0.42
N SER A 51 -22.73 6.30 0.06
CA SER A 51 -24.07 5.81 0.39
C SER A 51 -24.08 4.59 1.34
N GLY A 52 -23.16 4.56 2.30
CA GLY A 52 -23.06 3.47 3.29
C GLY A 52 -22.25 2.25 2.83
N GLU A 53 -21.67 2.29 1.62
CA GLU A 53 -20.81 1.23 1.09
C GLU A 53 -19.39 1.73 0.81
N ALA A 54 -18.40 0.89 1.05
CA ALA A 54 -17.02 1.17 0.69
C ALA A 54 -16.79 0.86 -0.80
N LYS A 55 -16.23 1.82 -1.54
CA LYS A 55 -15.95 1.69 -2.97
C LYS A 55 -14.50 1.98 -3.28
N ILE A 56 -13.87 1.13 -4.09
CA ILE A 56 -12.51 1.37 -4.59
C ILE A 56 -12.53 2.49 -5.62
N ILE A 57 -11.58 3.41 -5.49
CA ILE A 57 -11.32 4.46 -6.48
C ILE A 57 -10.31 3.91 -7.50
N PRO A 58 -10.66 3.82 -8.79
CA PRO A 58 -9.71 3.44 -9.83
C PRO A 58 -8.67 4.55 -10.02
N ASN A 59 -7.43 4.15 -10.31
CA ASN A 59 -6.36 5.09 -10.62
C ASN A 59 -6.55 5.74 -12.01
N ALA A 60 -5.69 6.70 -12.37
CA ALA A 60 -5.78 7.40 -13.65
C ALA A 60 -5.64 6.48 -14.88
N GLU A 61 -5.04 5.31 -14.69
CA GLU A 61 -4.87 4.27 -15.70
C GLU A 61 -6.05 3.29 -15.77
N GLY A 62 -7.11 3.49 -14.97
CA GLY A 62 -8.32 2.67 -14.90
C GLY A 62 -8.17 1.40 -14.05
N ASN A 63 -7.05 1.18 -13.39
CA ASN A 63 -6.82 0.01 -12.54
C ASN A 63 -7.32 0.27 -11.11
N ARG A 64 -7.78 -0.78 -10.44
CA ARG A 64 -8.28 -0.71 -9.05
C ARG A 64 -7.16 -0.74 -8.01
N THR A 65 -5.94 -1.09 -8.42
CA THR A 65 -4.72 -1.03 -7.60
C THR A 65 -3.63 -0.26 -8.36
N THR A 66 -2.72 0.35 -7.62
CA THR A 66 -1.58 1.10 -8.14
C THR A 66 -0.29 0.43 -7.68
N PRO A 67 0.62 0.03 -8.57
CA PRO A 67 1.92 -0.50 -8.17
C PRO A 67 2.65 0.46 -7.23
N SER A 68 3.16 -0.03 -6.11
CA SER A 68 3.91 0.75 -5.11
C SER A 68 5.36 0.97 -5.60
N ILE A 69 5.47 1.59 -6.77
CA ILE A 69 6.73 1.81 -7.49
C ILE A 69 6.88 3.29 -7.81
N VAL A 70 8.04 3.84 -7.48
CA VAL A 70 8.41 5.24 -7.72
C VAL A 70 9.68 5.28 -8.56
N ALA A 71 9.71 6.11 -9.59
CA ALA A 71 10.88 6.25 -10.42
C ALA A 71 11.15 7.72 -10.75
N HIS A 72 12.42 8.04 -10.99
CA HIS A 72 12.83 9.33 -11.50
C HIS A 72 13.13 9.22 -12.99
N LYS A 73 12.54 10.11 -13.79
CA LYS A 73 12.77 10.20 -15.23
C LYS A 73 12.71 11.65 -15.70
N ASP A 74 13.75 12.08 -16.39
CA ASP A 74 13.83 13.40 -17.05
C ASP A 74 13.46 14.58 -16.10
N GLY A 75 13.96 14.54 -14.86
CA GLY A 75 13.70 15.56 -13.84
C GLY A 75 12.30 15.49 -13.20
N SER A 76 11.54 14.42 -13.45
CA SER A 76 10.20 14.22 -12.90
C SER A 76 10.09 12.91 -12.14
N ILE A 77 9.28 12.90 -11.08
CA ILE A 77 8.95 11.69 -10.32
C ILE A 77 7.69 11.10 -10.93
N ILE A 78 7.75 9.82 -11.26
CA ILE A 78 6.63 9.05 -11.78
C ILE A 78 6.31 7.89 -10.84
N VAL A 79 5.04 7.54 -10.70
CA VAL A 79 4.55 6.55 -9.73
C VAL A 79 3.60 5.57 -10.40
N GLY A 80 3.59 4.33 -9.93
CA GLY A 80 2.65 3.30 -10.37
C GLY A 80 3.06 2.60 -11.65
N THR A 81 2.10 2.32 -12.52
CA THR A 81 2.31 1.60 -13.78
C THR A 81 3.34 2.27 -14.70
N PRO A 82 3.38 3.61 -14.86
CA PRO A 82 4.43 4.26 -15.64
C PRO A 82 5.85 4.01 -15.07
N ALA A 83 5.99 4.05 -13.74
CA ALA A 83 7.27 3.74 -13.08
C ALA A 83 7.67 2.27 -13.28
N LYS A 84 6.74 1.34 -13.15
CA LYS A 84 6.96 -0.09 -13.40
C LYS A 84 7.47 -0.36 -14.82
N ARG A 85 6.87 0.27 -15.82
CA ARG A 85 7.25 0.07 -17.23
C ARG A 85 8.69 0.48 -17.55
N GLN A 86 9.25 1.46 -16.85
CA GLN A 86 10.63 1.88 -17.08
C GLN A 86 11.67 1.12 -16.25
N ALA A 87 11.27 0.27 -15.30
CA ALA A 87 12.20 -0.47 -14.42
C ALA A 87 13.27 -1.24 -15.21
N ILE A 88 12.93 -1.77 -16.38
CA ILE A 88 13.86 -2.50 -17.26
C ILE A 88 15.01 -1.59 -17.74
N THR A 89 14.69 -0.37 -18.16
CA THR A 89 15.68 0.56 -18.74
C THR A 89 16.35 1.45 -17.69
N ASN A 90 15.75 1.54 -16.49
CA ASN A 90 16.25 2.36 -15.38
C ASN A 90 16.09 1.61 -14.04
N PRO A 91 16.69 0.42 -13.86
CA PRO A 91 16.52 -0.37 -12.64
C PRO A 91 17.05 0.34 -11.40
N ALA A 92 18.19 1.04 -11.49
CA ALA A 92 18.80 1.75 -10.37
C ALA A 92 18.01 3.01 -9.94
N GLY A 93 17.25 3.62 -10.83
CA GLY A 93 16.42 4.80 -10.57
C GLY A 93 14.93 4.47 -10.37
N THR A 94 14.59 3.18 -10.22
CA THR A 94 13.21 2.72 -9.99
C THR A 94 13.13 2.00 -8.66
N ILE A 95 12.41 2.59 -7.71
CA ILE A 95 12.30 2.11 -6.34
C ILE A 95 10.99 1.33 -6.20
N PHE A 96 11.08 0.09 -5.77
CA PHE A 96 9.97 -0.80 -5.43
C PHE A 96 10.24 -1.49 -4.08
N SER A 97 9.24 -2.11 -3.47
CA SER A 97 9.32 -2.77 -2.16
C SER A 97 9.93 -1.88 -1.05
N ALA A 98 9.80 -0.54 -1.18
CA ALA A 98 10.35 0.42 -0.21
C ALA A 98 9.79 0.20 1.22
N LYS A 99 8.59 -0.35 1.34
CA LYS A 99 7.95 -0.68 2.63
C LYS A 99 8.75 -1.69 3.45
N ARG A 100 9.62 -2.52 2.84
CA ARG A 100 10.54 -3.44 3.55
C ARG A 100 11.66 -2.70 4.30
N PHE A 101 11.95 -1.45 3.93
CA PHE A 101 12.96 -0.59 4.54
C PHE A 101 12.38 0.43 5.53
N ILE A 102 11.06 0.67 5.48
CA ILE A 102 10.40 1.73 6.26
C ILE A 102 10.58 1.51 7.76
N GLY A 103 11.03 2.53 8.49
CA GLY A 103 11.27 2.45 9.93
C GLY A 103 12.36 1.46 10.36
N ARG A 104 13.27 1.07 9.44
CA ARG A 104 14.33 0.09 9.71
C ARG A 104 15.71 0.71 9.75
N LYS A 105 16.60 0.11 10.58
CA LYS A 105 18.04 0.40 10.54
C LYS A 105 18.70 -0.35 9.39
N PHE A 106 19.77 0.23 8.86
CA PHE A 106 20.53 -0.35 7.75
C PHE A 106 20.99 -1.79 8.04
N ASP A 107 21.45 -2.04 9.29
CA ASP A 107 21.98 -3.34 9.69
C ASP A 107 20.85 -4.40 9.84
N GLU A 108 19.58 -3.99 9.95
CA GLU A 108 18.41 -4.87 10.04
C GLU A 108 17.93 -5.37 8.66
N VAL A 109 18.38 -4.77 7.58
CA VAL A 109 17.87 -5.01 6.21
C VAL A 109 18.95 -5.47 5.23
N ALA A 110 20.01 -6.09 5.75
CA ALA A 110 21.16 -6.53 4.96
C ALA A 110 20.80 -7.51 3.83
N ASP A 111 19.79 -8.34 4.01
CA ASP A 111 19.34 -9.31 3.00
C ASP A 111 18.43 -8.66 1.96
N GLU A 112 17.57 -7.73 2.35
CA GLU A 112 16.73 -6.94 1.45
C GLU A 112 17.59 -6.09 0.50
N ILE A 113 18.67 -5.49 1.01
CA ILE A 113 19.61 -4.68 0.21
C ILE A 113 20.18 -5.49 -0.96
N LYS A 114 20.47 -6.78 -0.77
CA LYS A 114 20.99 -7.65 -1.84
C LYS A 114 19.96 -7.93 -2.94
N ASN A 115 18.67 -7.78 -2.63
CA ASN A 115 17.58 -8.16 -3.50
C ASN A 115 17.05 -7.01 -4.37
N VAL A 116 17.52 -5.77 -4.16
CA VAL A 116 17.06 -4.60 -4.92
C VAL A 116 18.15 -4.08 -5.85
N PRO A 117 17.81 -3.53 -7.03
CA PRO A 117 18.78 -3.01 -7.98
C PRO A 117 19.24 -1.59 -7.65
N TYR A 118 18.52 -0.87 -6.79
CA TYR A 118 18.85 0.48 -6.36
C TYR A 118 19.75 0.46 -5.12
N LYS A 119 20.47 1.55 -4.91
CA LYS A 119 21.43 1.64 -3.81
C LYS A 119 20.73 2.04 -2.50
N VAL A 120 21.02 1.29 -1.44
CA VAL A 120 20.63 1.62 -0.06
C VAL A 120 21.92 1.91 0.74
N VAL A 121 21.88 2.93 1.59
CA VAL A 121 23.05 3.38 2.38
C VAL A 121 22.65 3.58 3.83
N LYS A 122 23.66 3.59 4.71
CA LYS A 122 23.47 3.82 6.15
C LYS A 122 23.45 5.31 6.45
N GLY A 123 22.35 5.81 6.97
CA GLY A 123 22.22 7.18 7.47
C GLY A 123 23.07 7.45 8.72
N LYS A 124 23.23 8.72 9.07
CA LYS A 124 23.99 9.15 10.25
C LYS A 124 23.39 8.64 11.57
N ASP A 125 22.08 8.50 11.61
CA ASP A 125 21.27 7.93 12.70
C ASP A 125 21.19 6.40 12.66
N GLY A 126 21.81 5.77 11.65
CA GLY A 126 21.79 4.34 11.42
C GLY A 126 20.60 3.85 10.61
N ALA A 127 19.69 4.72 10.17
CA ALA A 127 18.55 4.37 9.33
C ALA A 127 18.99 3.84 7.95
N ALA A 128 18.15 3.00 7.34
CA ALA A 128 18.31 2.61 5.95
C ALA A 128 17.82 3.73 5.04
N LEU A 129 18.71 4.36 4.26
CA LEU A 129 18.37 5.41 3.30
C LEU A 129 18.48 4.88 1.87
N ILE A 130 17.54 5.28 1.03
CA ILE A 130 17.50 4.91 -0.38
C ILE A 130 18.15 6.03 -1.19
N VAL A 131 19.07 5.68 -2.10
CA VAL A 131 19.61 6.66 -3.04
C VAL A 131 18.64 6.82 -4.20
N PHE A 132 17.96 7.96 -4.24
CA PHE A 132 16.96 8.29 -5.25
C PHE A 132 17.25 9.66 -5.84
N ASP A 133 17.35 9.76 -7.16
CA ASP A 133 17.73 11.00 -7.88
C ASP A 133 19.02 11.63 -7.35
N GLY A 134 20.02 10.79 -7.03
CA GLY A 134 21.32 11.25 -6.49
C GLY A 134 21.26 11.75 -5.04
N LYS A 135 20.13 11.68 -4.36
CA LYS A 135 19.94 12.07 -2.97
C LYS A 135 19.71 10.85 -2.09
N GLU A 136 20.12 10.93 -0.84
CA GLU A 136 19.80 9.96 0.20
C GLU A 136 18.45 10.35 0.80
N VAL A 137 17.41 9.55 0.54
CA VAL A 137 16.05 9.79 1.01
C VAL A 137 15.62 8.69 1.95
N ARG A 138 14.69 8.98 2.85
CA ARG A 138 14.10 7.98 3.73
C ARG A 138 13.06 7.14 2.97
N PRO A 139 12.84 5.88 3.33
CA PRO A 139 11.79 5.04 2.70
C PRO A 139 10.39 5.63 2.79
N GLU A 140 10.07 6.38 3.86
CA GLU A 140 8.81 7.09 4.02
C GLU A 140 8.60 8.21 3.00
N GLU A 141 9.66 8.82 2.44
CA GLU A 141 9.56 9.78 1.34
C GLU A 141 9.10 9.08 0.05
N ILE A 142 9.60 7.86 -0.19
CA ILE A 142 9.11 7.03 -1.30
C ILE A 142 7.64 6.66 -1.09
N GLY A 143 7.27 6.28 0.14
CA GLY A 143 5.87 6.06 0.52
C GLY A 143 4.98 7.28 0.30
N ALA A 144 5.50 8.48 0.62
CA ALA A 144 4.77 9.73 0.40
C ALA A 144 4.47 9.98 -1.08
N HIS A 145 5.39 9.69 -2.00
CA HIS A 145 5.11 9.81 -3.44
C HIS A 145 3.98 8.89 -3.91
N ILE A 146 3.90 7.68 -3.35
CA ILE A 146 2.78 6.76 -3.62
C ILE A 146 1.47 7.36 -3.09
N LEU A 147 1.47 7.85 -1.86
CA LEU A 147 0.30 8.48 -1.24
C LEU A 147 -0.14 9.75 -1.98
N MET A 148 0.79 10.57 -2.48
CA MET A 148 0.48 11.73 -3.33
C MET A 148 -0.25 11.32 -4.63
N LYS A 149 0.19 10.22 -5.27
CA LYS A 149 -0.48 9.66 -6.45
C LYS A 149 -1.90 9.20 -6.13
N LEU A 150 -2.08 8.41 -5.06
CA LEU A 150 -3.39 7.92 -4.63
C LEU A 150 -4.34 9.07 -4.26
N LYS A 151 -3.82 10.09 -3.54
CA LYS A 151 -4.55 11.32 -3.23
C LYS A 151 -5.01 12.03 -4.50
N ALA A 152 -4.11 12.24 -5.46
CA ALA A 152 -4.44 12.91 -6.72
C ALA A 152 -5.48 12.14 -7.53
N ASP A 153 -5.41 10.82 -7.56
CA ASP A 153 -6.41 9.97 -8.20
C ASP A 153 -7.77 10.07 -7.48
N ALA A 154 -7.77 10.08 -6.15
CA ALA A 154 -8.97 10.27 -5.34
C ALA A 154 -9.59 11.65 -5.57
N GLU A 155 -8.80 12.72 -5.55
CA GLU A 155 -9.26 14.09 -5.81
C GLU A 155 -9.89 14.22 -7.21
N LYS A 156 -9.24 13.61 -8.22
CA LYS A 156 -9.77 13.59 -9.59
C LYS A 156 -11.10 12.84 -9.69
N TYR A 157 -11.20 11.68 -9.04
CA TYR A 157 -12.41 10.85 -9.05
C TYR A 157 -13.56 11.51 -8.32
N LEU A 158 -13.28 12.06 -7.13
CA LEU A 158 -14.29 12.68 -6.25
C LEU A 158 -14.66 14.11 -6.68
N GLY A 159 -13.85 14.76 -7.54
CA GLY A 159 -14.05 16.14 -7.95
C GLY A 159 -13.87 17.17 -6.84
N GLN A 160 -13.17 16.80 -5.75
CA GLN A 160 -12.92 17.68 -4.59
C GLN A 160 -11.54 17.39 -3.97
N SER A 161 -11.01 18.33 -3.20
CA SER A 161 -9.76 18.14 -2.45
C SER A 161 -9.93 17.09 -1.35
N VAL A 162 -8.87 16.32 -1.13
CA VAL A 162 -8.76 15.31 -0.09
C VAL A 162 -7.59 15.67 0.84
N THR A 163 -7.89 15.87 2.11
CA THR A 163 -6.92 16.30 3.13
C THR A 163 -6.75 15.30 4.26
N GLU A 164 -7.66 14.34 4.40
CA GLU A 164 -7.69 13.40 5.50
C GLU A 164 -7.72 11.95 5.00
N ALA A 165 -7.01 11.06 5.70
CA ALA A 165 -6.96 9.64 5.36
C ALA A 165 -6.87 8.74 6.58
N VAL A 166 -7.40 7.52 6.43
CA VAL A 166 -7.04 6.35 7.23
C VAL A 166 -6.06 5.53 6.39
N ILE A 167 -4.90 5.18 6.96
CA ILE A 167 -3.85 4.42 6.26
C ILE A 167 -3.63 3.09 7.00
N THR A 168 -3.44 2.01 6.25
CA THR A 168 -3.20 0.69 6.84
C THR A 168 -1.72 0.35 6.95
N VAL A 169 -1.42 -0.49 7.93
CA VAL A 169 -0.10 -1.07 8.15
C VAL A 169 -0.23 -2.56 8.48
N PRO A 170 0.78 -3.39 8.20
CA PRO A 170 0.83 -4.75 8.71
C PRO A 170 0.62 -4.80 10.22
N ALA A 171 -0.10 -5.80 10.71
CA ALA A 171 -0.41 -5.91 12.13
C ALA A 171 0.86 -6.03 12.98
N TYR A 172 1.90 -6.68 12.45
CA TYR A 172 3.16 -6.93 13.13
C TYR A 172 4.20 -5.80 12.97
N PHE A 173 3.80 -4.62 12.44
CA PHE A 173 4.66 -3.44 12.40
C PHE A 173 4.96 -2.93 13.81
N ASN A 174 6.23 -2.61 14.05
CA ASN A 174 6.67 -1.95 15.27
C ASN A 174 6.33 -0.44 15.25
N ASP A 175 6.61 0.25 16.35
CA ASP A 175 6.31 1.67 16.52
C ASP A 175 7.04 2.55 15.50
N ASP A 176 8.33 2.31 15.22
CA ASP A 176 9.11 3.04 14.21
C ASP A 176 8.45 2.98 12.83
N GLN A 177 7.96 1.80 12.42
CA GLN A 177 7.34 1.58 11.12
C GLN A 177 5.96 2.26 11.02
N ARG A 178 5.18 2.25 12.12
CA ARG A 178 3.90 2.96 12.22
C ARG A 178 4.09 4.47 12.12
N GLN A 179 5.05 5.01 12.86
CA GLN A 179 5.37 6.44 12.84
C GLN A 179 5.89 6.89 11.48
N ALA A 180 6.77 6.11 10.83
CA ALA A 180 7.24 6.38 9.48
C ALA A 180 6.09 6.40 8.44
N THR A 181 5.07 5.54 8.62
CA THR A 181 3.88 5.56 7.78
C THR A 181 3.04 6.82 8.00
N ILE A 182 2.89 7.28 9.26
CA ILE A 182 2.24 8.55 9.58
C ILE A 182 2.98 9.72 8.94
N ASN A 183 4.33 9.72 9.00
CA ASN A 183 5.16 10.74 8.38
C ASN A 183 5.01 10.76 6.87
N ALA A 184 4.97 9.59 6.20
CA ALA A 184 4.68 9.49 4.78
C ALA A 184 3.33 10.17 4.41
N GLY A 185 2.29 9.96 5.23
CA GLY A 185 0.99 10.63 5.07
C GLY A 185 1.09 12.14 5.18
N LYS A 186 1.78 12.63 6.21
CA LYS A 186 2.01 14.09 6.41
C LYS A 186 2.76 14.71 5.23
N ILE A 187 3.85 14.09 4.78
CA ILE A 187 4.63 14.56 3.61
C ILE A 187 3.76 14.60 2.34
N ALA A 188 2.82 13.67 2.21
CA ALA A 188 1.84 13.65 1.11
C ALA A 188 0.74 14.73 1.25
N GLY A 189 0.77 15.53 2.31
CA GLY A 189 -0.26 16.53 2.60
C GLY A 189 -1.59 15.90 3.00
N LEU A 190 -1.53 14.79 3.76
CA LEU A 190 -2.68 14.10 4.33
C LEU A 190 -2.60 14.17 5.87
N GLU A 191 -3.66 14.60 6.52
CA GLU A 191 -3.86 14.37 7.94
C GLU A 191 -4.25 12.91 8.14
N VAL A 192 -3.36 12.14 8.76
CA VAL A 192 -3.60 10.72 9.05
C VAL A 192 -4.48 10.65 10.30
N LYS A 193 -5.78 10.42 10.09
CA LYS A 193 -6.78 10.36 11.18
C LYS A 193 -6.61 9.09 12.03
N ARG A 194 -6.20 7.99 11.42
CA ARG A 194 -5.94 6.72 12.07
C ARG A 194 -5.01 5.83 11.25
N ILE A 195 -4.15 5.09 11.94
CA ILE A 195 -3.46 3.91 11.42
C ILE A 195 -4.28 2.68 11.82
N VAL A 196 -4.57 1.80 10.87
CA VAL A 196 -5.34 0.56 11.10
C VAL A 196 -4.53 -0.64 10.61
N ASN A 197 -4.56 -1.72 11.37
CA ASN A 197 -3.91 -2.96 10.96
C ASN A 197 -4.61 -3.57 9.72
N GLU A 198 -3.84 -4.03 8.74
CA GLU A 198 -4.34 -4.61 7.48
C GLU A 198 -5.36 -5.74 7.70
N PRO A 199 -5.09 -6.76 8.55
CA PRO A 199 -6.07 -7.80 8.81
C PRO A 199 -7.34 -7.26 9.49
N THR A 200 -7.22 -6.26 10.36
CA THR A 200 -8.35 -5.63 11.01
C THR A 200 -9.22 -4.87 9.99
N ALA A 201 -8.60 -4.14 9.07
CA ALA A 201 -9.31 -3.51 7.95
C ALA A 201 -10.01 -4.55 7.07
N ALA A 202 -9.35 -5.65 6.74
CA ALA A 202 -9.97 -6.73 5.96
C ALA A 202 -11.18 -7.35 6.64
N ALA A 203 -11.15 -7.50 7.99
CA ALA A 203 -12.30 -7.95 8.77
C ALA A 203 -13.50 -6.99 8.65
N LEU A 204 -13.26 -5.68 8.72
CA LEU A 204 -14.30 -4.67 8.49
C LEU A 204 -14.93 -4.81 7.09
N ALA A 205 -14.11 -5.00 6.05
CA ALA A 205 -14.59 -5.18 4.68
C ALA A 205 -15.39 -6.47 4.47
N TYR A 206 -15.08 -7.52 5.22
CA TYR A 206 -15.83 -8.77 5.16
C TYR A 206 -17.31 -8.59 5.53
N GLY A 207 -17.64 -7.44 6.14
CA GLY A 207 -19.03 -7.11 6.49
C GLY A 207 -19.52 -7.90 7.68
N ALA A 208 -18.64 -8.20 8.58
CA ALA A 208 -18.89 -8.91 9.82
C ALA A 208 -19.88 -8.18 10.75
N TRP A 209 -20.18 -6.87 10.50
CA TRP A 209 -21.27 -6.15 11.17
C TRP A 209 -22.69 -6.73 10.91
N LYS A 210 -22.78 -7.82 10.13
CA LYS A 210 -24.07 -8.42 9.75
C LYS A 210 -24.70 -9.27 10.85
N GLY A 211 -24.43 -8.96 12.13
CA GLY A 211 -25.16 -9.48 13.27
C GLY A 211 -24.93 -10.97 13.55
N LYS A 212 -23.66 -11.41 13.52
CA LYS A 212 -23.29 -12.77 13.88
C LYS A 212 -22.14 -12.77 14.87
N ASN A 213 -22.24 -13.59 15.91
CA ASN A 213 -21.13 -13.90 16.79
C ASN A 213 -20.22 -14.91 16.06
N GLU A 214 -19.07 -14.48 15.56
CA GLU A 214 -18.14 -15.33 14.82
C GLU A 214 -16.70 -15.14 15.30
N LYS A 215 -15.94 -16.24 15.38
CA LYS A 215 -14.47 -16.20 15.49
C LYS A 215 -13.88 -16.43 14.12
N ILE A 216 -13.08 -15.48 13.66
CA ILE A 216 -12.47 -15.55 12.33
C ILE A 216 -10.95 -15.49 12.40
N ALA A 217 -10.28 -16.15 11.47
CA ALA A 217 -8.88 -15.97 11.21
C ALA A 217 -8.72 -15.16 9.93
N ILE A 218 -7.90 -14.11 9.98
CA ILE A 218 -7.48 -13.35 8.80
C ILE A 218 -6.04 -13.77 8.48
N TYR A 219 -5.89 -14.45 7.36
CA TYR A 219 -4.59 -14.89 6.84
C TYR A 219 -4.19 -13.94 5.71
N ASP A 220 -3.38 -12.95 6.05
CA ASP A 220 -2.91 -11.94 5.12
C ASP A 220 -1.50 -12.27 4.64
N PHE A 221 -1.40 -12.65 3.36
CA PHE A 221 -0.14 -12.97 2.73
C PHE A 221 0.07 -12.07 1.52
N GLY A 222 0.69 -10.93 1.78
CA GLY A 222 0.95 -9.90 0.80
C GLY A 222 2.21 -10.14 -0.05
N GLY A 223 2.73 -9.06 -0.64
CA GLY A 223 3.97 -9.11 -1.41
C GLY A 223 5.22 -9.13 -0.54
N GLY A 224 5.18 -8.46 0.63
CA GLY A 224 6.36 -8.30 1.49
C GLY A 224 6.21 -8.80 2.92
N THR A 225 4.98 -9.00 3.39
CA THR A 225 4.66 -9.38 4.77
C THR A 225 3.64 -10.50 4.82
N PHE A 226 3.72 -11.26 5.89
CA PHE A 226 2.72 -12.24 6.30
C PHE A 226 2.18 -11.86 7.67
N ASP A 227 0.87 -11.71 7.79
CA ASP A 227 0.17 -11.46 9.05
C ASP A 227 -0.95 -12.48 9.24
N ILE A 228 -1.13 -12.93 10.47
CA ILE A 228 -2.23 -13.78 10.89
C ILE A 228 -2.87 -13.21 12.13
N SER A 229 -4.18 -12.93 12.10
CA SER A 229 -4.92 -12.39 13.23
C SER A 229 -6.16 -13.21 13.51
N ILE A 230 -6.46 -13.39 14.78
CA ILE A 230 -7.70 -14.01 15.25
C ILE A 230 -8.57 -12.89 15.81
N LEU A 231 -9.79 -12.80 15.30
CA LEU A 231 -10.77 -11.81 15.73
C LEU A 231 -12.04 -12.50 16.23
N GLU A 232 -12.65 -11.88 17.23
CA GLU A 232 -14.00 -12.17 17.68
C GLU A 232 -14.94 -11.03 17.28
N LEU A 233 -16.04 -11.39 16.67
CA LEU A 233 -17.03 -10.48 16.14
C LEU A 233 -18.30 -10.70 16.93
N SER A 234 -18.90 -9.61 17.44
CA SER A 234 -20.18 -9.70 18.15
C SER A 234 -21.34 -9.25 17.24
N ASP A 235 -22.53 -9.72 17.57
CA ASP A 235 -23.78 -9.28 16.95
C ASP A 235 -24.12 -7.81 17.25
N GLU A 236 -23.46 -7.20 18.25
CA GLU A 236 -23.55 -5.77 18.59
C GLU A 236 -22.61 -4.89 17.75
N GLY A 237 -21.86 -5.45 16.78
CA GLY A 237 -20.94 -4.71 15.92
C GLY A 237 -19.55 -4.45 16.52
N THR A 238 -19.17 -5.17 17.59
CA THR A 238 -17.82 -5.09 18.15
C THR A 238 -16.90 -6.06 17.42
N PHE A 239 -15.73 -5.55 17.00
CA PHE A 239 -14.61 -6.30 16.42
C PHE A 239 -13.46 -6.29 17.43
N GLU A 240 -13.18 -7.41 18.03
CA GLU A 240 -12.08 -7.55 18.99
C GLU A 240 -11.00 -8.45 18.41
N VAL A 241 -9.78 -7.93 18.31
CA VAL A 241 -8.60 -8.72 17.97
C VAL A 241 -8.17 -9.49 19.22
N LEU A 242 -8.23 -10.81 19.17
CA LEU A 242 -7.80 -11.67 20.29
C LEU A 242 -6.29 -11.86 20.30
N ALA A 243 -5.69 -12.05 19.14
CA ALA A 243 -4.25 -12.18 18.98
C ALA A 243 -3.83 -11.90 17.55
N THR A 244 -2.58 -11.45 17.39
CA THR A 244 -1.93 -11.27 16.09
C THR A 244 -0.50 -11.82 16.14
N ASN A 245 -0.02 -12.30 14.99
CA ASN A 245 1.37 -12.76 14.80
C ASN A 245 1.72 -12.58 13.31
N GLY A 246 3.02 -12.67 12.95
CA GLY A 246 3.41 -12.50 11.56
C GLY A 246 4.92 -12.57 11.33
N ASP A 247 5.29 -12.32 10.08
CA ASP A 247 6.67 -12.18 9.59
C ASP A 247 6.74 -11.01 8.62
N THR A 248 7.47 -9.97 8.99
CA THR A 248 7.60 -8.74 8.18
C THR A 248 8.58 -8.88 7.01
N HIS A 249 9.14 -10.08 6.79
CA HIS A 249 10.09 -10.42 5.74
C HIS A 249 9.68 -11.71 5.02
N LEU A 250 8.38 -11.87 4.76
CA LEU A 250 7.81 -13.05 4.14
C LEU A 250 6.65 -12.65 3.21
N GLY A 251 6.80 -12.88 1.90
CA GLY A 251 5.76 -12.47 0.95
C GLY A 251 5.98 -12.97 -0.49
N GLY A 252 5.15 -12.49 -1.39
CA GLY A 252 5.20 -12.83 -2.81
C GLY A 252 6.47 -12.39 -3.53
N ASP A 253 7.17 -11.37 -3.02
CA ASP A 253 8.48 -10.94 -3.55
C ASP A 253 9.55 -12.01 -3.32
N ASP A 254 9.40 -12.84 -2.26
CA ASP A 254 10.30 -13.97 -2.00
C ASP A 254 10.05 -15.09 -3.00
N PHE A 255 8.79 -15.32 -3.41
CA PHE A 255 8.46 -16.22 -4.51
C PHE A 255 9.10 -15.77 -5.82
N ASP A 256 8.96 -14.47 -6.15
CA ASP A 256 9.53 -13.89 -7.37
C ASP A 256 11.05 -14.04 -7.40
N LYS A 257 11.70 -13.82 -6.26
CA LYS A 257 13.15 -14.02 -6.12
C LYS A 257 13.56 -15.47 -6.40
N ILE A 258 12.90 -16.44 -5.79
CA ILE A 258 13.20 -17.86 -5.95
C ILE A 258 13.02 -18.29 -7.40
N VAL A 259 11.93 -17.86 -8.05
CA VAL A 259 11.67 -18.14 -9.47
C VAL A 259 12.71 -17.46 -10.36
N THR A 260 13.08 -16.20 -10.05
CA THR A 260 14.15 -15.48 -10.76
C THR A 260 15.47 -16.23 -10.69
N ASP A 261 15.87 -16.64 -9.48
CA ASP A 261 17.12 -17.39 -9.28
C ASP A 261 17.09 -18.71 -10.02
N TRP A 262 15.97 -19.45 -9.99
CA TRP A 262 15.81 -20.68 -10.74
C TRP A 262 15.92 -20.46 -12.27
N ILE A 263 15.26 -19.45 -12.83
CA ILE A 263 15.34 -19.12 -14.26
C ILE A 263 16.79 -18.84 -14.67
N ILE A 264 17.50 -18.03 -13.88
CA ILE A 264 18.89 -17.67 -14.17
C ILE A 264 19.81 -18.89 -14.09
N ASP A 265 19.61 -19.75 -13.09
CA ASP A 265 20.44 -20.95 -12.90
C ASP A 265 20.20 -21.97 -14.02
N GLU A 266 18.96 -22.15 -14.50
CA GLU A 266 18.66 -22.99 -15.65
C GLU A 266 19.28 -22.41 -16.95
N PHE A 267 19.15 -21.10 -17.18
CA PHE A 267 19.79 -20.44 -18.32
C PHE A 267 21.32 -20.54 -18.28
N LYS A 268 21.90 -20.40 -17.09
CA LYS A 268 23.36 -20.56 -16.89
C LYS A 268 23.83 -22.00 -17.18
N LYS A 269 23.03 -23.01 -16.85
CA LYS A 269 23.34 -24.42 -17.20
C LYS A 269 23.32 -24.64 -18.71
N ASP A 270 22.38 -24.01 -19.42
CA ASP A 270 22.21 -24.16 -20.87
C ASP A 270 23.21 -23.33 -21.68
N GLN A 271 23.39 -22.05 -21.32
CA GLN A 271 24.16 -21.06 -22.10
C GLN A 271 25.50 -20.67 -21.49
N ALA A 272 25.84 -21.15 -20.29
CA ALA A 272 27.05 -20.81 -19.51
C ALA A 272 27.19 -19.30 -19.20
N ILE A 273 26.08 -18.53 -19.24
CA ILE A 273 26.03 -17.08 -18.98
C ILE A 273 25.22 -16.83 -17.72
N ASP A 274 25.76 -16.02 -16.79
CA ASP A 274 25.06 -15.61 -15.58
C ASP A 274 24.42 -14.23 -15.76
N LEU A 275 23.08 -14.20 -15.88
CA LEU A 275 22.30 -12.97 -16.11
C LEU A 275 22.29 -12.03 -14.89
N ARG A 276 22.74 -12.44 -13.71
CA ARG A 276 22.86 -11.58 -12.50
C ARG A 276 23.83 -10.42 -12.71
N ASN A 277 24.76 -10.56 -13.66
CA ASN A 277 25.76 -9.53 -13.97
C ASN A 277 25.25 -8.43 -14.92
N ASP A 278 24.07 -8.62 -15.51
CA ASP A 278 23.41 -7.64 -16.39
C ASP A 278 22.13 -7.12 -15.70
N PRO A 279 22.12 -5.88 -15.18
CA PRO A 279 20.97 -5.31 -14.47
C PRO A 279 19.69 -5.27 -15.30
N MET A 280 19.81 -5.06 -16.64
CA MET A 280 18.64 -5.02 -17.53
C MET A 280 18.08 -6.43 -17.77
N ALA A 281 18.94 -7.40 -18.00
CA ALA A 281 18.54 -8.80 -18.13
C ALA A 281 17.92 -9.32 -16.83
N LEU A 282 18.55 -9.04 -15.69
CA LEU A 282 18.04 -9.41 -14.38
C LEU A 282 16.65 -8.82 -14.12
N GLN A 283 16.42 -7.54 -14.46
CA GLN A 283 15.11 -6.92 -14.28
C GLN A 283 14.06 -7.56 -15.19
N ARG A 284 14.39 -7.87 -16.44
CA ARG A 284 13.48 -8.58 -17.36
C ARG A 284 13.11 -9.96 -16.84
N VAL A 285 14.06 -10.70 -16.26
CA VAL A 285 13.78 -12.01 -15.65
C VAL A 285 12.90 -11.87 -14.42
N ARG A 286 13.10 -10.85 -13.56
CA ARG A 286 12.24 -10.58 -12.41
C ARG A 286 10.80 -10.28 -12.81
N ASP A 287 10.62 -9.41 -13.81
CA ASP A 287 9.28 -9.05 -14.30
C ASP A 287 8.56 -10.29 -14.86
N GLU A 288 9.29 -11.15 -15.54
CA GLU A 288 8.74 -12.38 -16.09
C GLU A 288 8.47 -13.44 -15.02
N ALA A 289 9.29 -13.50 -13.95
CA ALA A 289 9.06 -14.37 -12.79
C ALA A 289 7.76 -13.95 -12.05
N GLU A 290 7.53 -12.65 -11.81
CA GLU A 290 6.30 -12.14 -11.23
C GLU A 290 5.08 -12.50 -12.10
N LYS A 291 5.22 -12.37 -13.42
CA LYS A 291 4.16 -12.71 -14.37
C LYS A 291 3.87 -14.21 -14.35
N ALA A 292 4.91 -15.04 -14.39
CA ALA A 292 4.78 -16.49 -14.28
C ALA A 292 4.07 -16.91 -12.99
N LYS A 293 4.43 -16.34 -11.85
CA LYS A 293 3.74 -16.55 -10.56
C LYS A 293 2.25 -16.28 -10.65
N LYS A 294 1.86 -15.15 -11.28
CA LYS A 294 0.44 -14.77 -11.42
C LYS A 294 -0.31 -15.71 -12.35
N GLU A 295 0.25 -16.05 -13.50
CA GLU A 295 -0.37 -16.93 -14.48
C GLU A 295 -0.51 -18.37 -13.92
N LEU A 296 0.51 -18.88 -13.23
CA LEU A 296 0.49 -20.21 -12.61
C LEU A 296 -0.52 -20.33 -11.44
N SER A 297 -1.10 -19.24 -11.00
CA SER A 297 -2.26 -19.29 -10.07
C SER A 297 -3.53 -19.81 -10.76
N THR A 298 -3.62 -19.69 -12.09
CA THR A 298 -4.79 -20.10 -12.88
C THR A 298 -4.48 -21.20 -13.91
N THR A 299 -3.25 -21.21 -14.50
CA THR A 299 -2.79 -22.19 -15.48
C THR A 299 -1.91 -23.26 -14.84
N ASN A 300 -1.69 -24.38 -15.52
CA ASN A 300 -0.82 -25.47 -15.06
C ASN A 300 0.64 -25.31 -15.52
N ASP A 301 0.88 -24.52 -16.54
CA ASP A 301 2.17 -24.22 -17.10
C ASP A 301 2.21 -22.78 -17.62
N TYR A 302 3.41 -22.24 -17.75
CA TYR A 302 3.69 -20.93 -18.29
C TYR A 302 4.97 -20.93 -19.10
N ASP A 303 4.88 -20.48 -20.35
CA ASP A 303 6.04 -20.35 -21.25
C ASP A 303 6.74 -19.01 -21.04
N ILE A 304 7.92 -19.08 -20.49
CA ILE A 304 8.83 -17.94 -20.30
C ILE A 304 9.55 -17.73 -21.64
N ASN A 305 9.36 -16.54 -22.24
CA ASN A 305 9.97 -16.19 -23.52
C ASN A 305 10.54 -14.78 -23.48
N LEU A 306 11.86 -14.68 -23.32
CA LEU A 306 12.61 -13.44 -23.26
C LEU A 306 13.60 -13.38 -24.43
N PRO A 307 13.18 -12.88 -25.61
CA PRO A 307 14.06 -12.75 -26.76
C PRO A 307 15.13 -11.70 -26.50
N TYR A 308 16.34 -11.93 -27.05
CA TYR A 308 17.48 -11.04 -26.95
C TYR A 308 17.78 -10.65 -25.48
N ILE A 309 17.80 -11.65 -24.59
CA ILE A 309 18.01 -11.42 -23.15
C ILE A 309 19.44 -10.93 -22.88
N THR A 310 20.41 -11.40 -23.63
CA THR A 310 21.81 -11.00 -23.56
C THR A 310 22.52 -11.28 -24.90
N VAL A 311 23.80 -10.86 -25.01
CA VAL A 311 24.64 -11.04 -26.19
C VAL A 311 26.02 -11.58 -25.75
N ASP A 312 26.54 -12.56 -26.46
CA ASP A 312 27.92 -13.02 -26.32
C ASP A 312 28.67 -12.99 -27.68
N SER A 313 29.88 -13.58 -27.74
CA SER A 313 30.69 -13.63 -28.95
C SER A 313 30.04 -14.43 -30.09
N SER A 314 29.06 -15.28 -29.81
CA SER A 314 28.32 -16.07 -30.79
C SER A 314 27.03 -15.38 -31.27
N GLY A 315 26.70 -14.22 -30.71
CA GLY A 315 25.52 -13.42 -31.08
C GLY A 315 24.48 -13.31 -29.96
N PRO A 316 23.27 -12.82 -30.31
CA PRO A 316 22.20 -12.64 -29.33
C PRO A 316 21.67 -13.97 -28.80
N LYS A 317 21.35 -14.01 -27.52
CA LYS A 317 20.79 -15.16 -26.82
C LYS A 317 19.32 -14.91 -26.43
N ASN A 318 18.52 -15.93 -26.58
CA ASN A 318 17.12 -15.94 -26.16
C ASN A 318 16.97 -16.87 -24.96
N LEU A 319 16.15 -16.47 -24.00
CA LEU A 319 15.75 -17.32 -22.89
C LEU A 319 14.34 -17.84 -23.19
N MET A 320 14.23 -19.14 -23.35
CA MET A 320 12.96 -19.84 -23.59
C MET A 320 12.92 -21.09 -22.70
N MET A 321 11.91 -21.17 -21.83
CA MET A 321 11.68 -22.33 -20.98
C MET A 321 10.24 -22.36 -20.50
N THR A 322 9.76 -23.53 -20.09
CA THR A 322 8.42 -23.68 -19.49
C THR A 322 8.56 -23.91 -18.00
N LEU A 323 7.84 -23.12 -17.21
CA LEU A 323 7.68 -23.33 -15.76
C LEU A 323 6.30 -23.96 -15.51
N THR A 324 6.28 -25.17 -14.97
CA THR A 324 5.03 -25.82 -14.56
C THR A 324 4.62 -25.38 -13.15
N ARG A 325 3.31 -25.41 -12.86
CA ARG A 325 2.78 -25.15 -11.51
C ARG A 325 3.41 -26.07 -10.46
N ASN A 326 3.56 -27.35 -10.75
CA ASN A 326 4.20 -28.30 -9.83
C ASN A 326 5.63 -27.88 -9.49
N LYS A 327 6.41 -27.42 -10.48
CA LYS A 327 7.77 -26.94 -10.24
C LYS A 327 7.79 -25.64 -9.47
N PHE A 328 6.88 -24.72 -9.78
CA PHE A 328 6.72 -23.49 -9.02
C PHE A 328 6.37 -23.76 -7.55
N GLU A 329 5.40 -24.64 -7.29
CA GLU A 329 4.99 -25.02 -5.94
C GLU A 329 6.08 -25.75 -5.15
N GLU A 330 6.90 -26.59 -5.84
CA GLU A 330 8.10 -27.19 -5.26
C GLU A 330 9.09 -26.11 -4.81
N LEU A 331 9.36 -25.12 -5.66
CA LEU A 331 10.31 -24.05 -5.40
C LEU A 331 9.92 -23.18 -4.20
N ILE A 332 8.63 -22.84 -4.07
CA ILE A 332 8.13 -21.93 -3.02
C ILE A 332 7.69 -22.64 -1.73
N GLY A 333 7.72 -23.97 -1.72
CA GLY A 333 7.15 -24.79 -0.64
C GLY A 333 7.64 -24.41 0.76
N ASP A 334 8.94 -24.19 0.92
CA ASP A 334 9.56 -23.82 2.20
C ASP A 334 9.10 -22.42 2.66
N VAL A 335 8.91 -21.49 1.72
CA VAL A 335 8.45 -20.13 2.04
C VAL A 335 7.00 -20.18 2.53
N VAL A 336 6.15 -20.98 1.89
CA VAL A 336 4.75 -21.18 2.33
C VAL A 336 4.70 -21.87 3.70
N GLU A 337 5.58 -22.86 3.95
CA GLU A 337 5.63 -23.56 5.24
C GLU A 337 5.99 -22.62 6.42
N ARG A 338 6.79 -21.57 6.18
CA ARG A 338 7.13 -20.57 7.21
C ARG A 338 5.90 -19.87 7.79
N THR A 339 4.78 -19.79 7.09
CA THR A 339 3.53 -19.19 7.59
C THR A 339 2.85 -20.02 8.67
N ILE A 340 3.16 -21.31 8.76
CA ILE A 340 2.49 -22.25 9.69
C ILE A 340 2.90 -22.00 11.13
N ALA A 341 4.15 -21.64 11.39
CA ALA A 341 4.63 -21.39 12.76
C ALA A 341 3.92 -20.19 13.42
N PRO A 342 3.83 -18.99 12.78
CA PRO A 342 3.01 -17.88 13.29
C PRO A 342 1.53 -18.25 13.43
N SER A 343 0.98 -19.06 12.51
CA SER A 343 -0.42 -19.50 12.57
C SER A 343 -0.72 -20.40 13.78
N LYS A 344 0.25 -21.25 14.18
CA LYS A 344 0.15 -22.02 15.42
C LYS A 344 0.25 -21.13 16.66
N ALA A 345 1.17 -20.16 16.63
CA ALA A 345 1.41 -19.26 17.75
C ALA A 345 0.18 -18.39 18.03
N VAL A 346 -0.46 -17.82 17.02
CA VAL A 346 -1.62 -16.94 17.18
C VAL A 346 -2.83 -17.68 17.77
N LEU A 347 -3.08 -18.93 17.37
CA LEU A 347 -4.15 -19.74 17.95
C LEU A 347 -3.90 -20.03 19.44
N LYS A 348 -2.63 -20.31 19.79
CA LYS A 348 -2.22 -20.51 21.19
C LYS A 348 -2.40 -19.23 21.99
N ASP A 349 -1.98 -18.09 21.47
CA ASP A 349 -2.07 -16.79 22.14
C ASP A 349 -3.54 -16.37 22.33
N ALA A 350 -4.39 -16.64 21.35
CA ALA A 350 -5.84 -16.42 21.43
C ALA A 350 -6.56 -17.44 22.34
N GLY A 351 -5.88 -18.50 22.81
CA GLY A 351 -6.46 -19.54 23.68
C GLY A 351 -7.50 -20.41 23.00
N ILE A 352 -7.50 -20.51 21.65
CA ILE A 352 -8.49 -21.26 20.88
C ILE A 352 -7.85 -22.33 20.00
N LYS A 353 -8.68 -23.26 19.51
CA LYS A 353 -8.28 -24.25 18.50
C LYS A 353 -8.76 -23.85 17.12
N ALA A 354 -8.14 -24.37 16.07
CA ALA A 354 -8.58 -24.16 14.70
C ALA A 354 -10.05 -24.58 14.47
N SER A 355 -10.53 -25.59 15.21
CA SER A 355 -11.94 -26.02 15.18
C SER A 355 -12.95 -24.97 15.65
N ASP A 356 -12.51 -24.06 16.51
CA ASP A 356 -13.36 -23.04 17.13
C ASP A 356 -13.59 -21.82 16.22
N LEU A 357 -12.81 -21.71 15.15
CA LEU A 357 -12.99 -20.69 14.14
C LEU A 357 -14.27 -20.95 13.32
N ASN A 358 -15.02 -19.92 13.00
CA ASN A 358 -16.13 -19.97 12.07
C ASN A 358 -15.66 -19.84 10.62
N GLN A 359 -14.72 -18.94 10.36
CA GLN A 359 -14.22 -18.60 9.03
C GLN A 359 -12.69 -18.43 9.04
N VAL A 360 -12.08 -18.68 7.88
CA VAL A 360 -10.70 -18.27 7.56
C VAL A 360 -10.76 -17.41 6.32
N LEU A 361 -10.38 -16.14 6.41
CA LEU A 361 -10.38 -15.19 5.30
C LEU A 361 -8.99 -15.07 4.73
N LEU A 362 -8.90 -15.07 3.41
CA LEU A 362 -7.65 -14.85 2.68
C LEU A 362 -7.53 -13.42 2.20
N VAL A 363 -6.41 -12.79 2.53
CA VAL A 363 -6.06 -11.42 2.18
C VAL A 363 -4.66 -11.41 1.57
N GLY A 364 -4.38 -10.41 0.71
CA GLY A 364 -3.11 -10.31 0.01
C GLY A 364 -3.00 -11.20 -1.23
N GLY A 365 -2.31 -10.68 -2.25
CA GLY A 365 -2.23 -11.32 -3.57
C GLY A 365 -1.58 -12.70 -3.58
N SER A 366 -0.67 -12.99 -2.63
CA SER A 366 0.03 -14.29 -2.53
C SER A 366 -0.91 -15.43 -2.10
N THR A 367 -2.06 -15.12 -1.49
CA THR A 367 -3.09 -16.12 -1.14
C THR A 367 -3.81 -16.71 -2.37
N ARG A 368 -3.64 -16.11 -3.55
CA ARG A 368 -4.18 -16.64 -4.82
C ARG A 368 -3.43 -17.88 -5.31
N VAL A 369 -2.23 -18.12 -4.79
CA VAL A 369 -1.41 -19.30 -5.14
C VAL A 369 -2.08 -20.56 -4.60
N PRO A 370 -2.35 -21.59 -5.46
CA PRO A 370 -3.07 -22.80 -5.04
C PRO A 370 -2.43 -23.53 -3.86
N LEU A 371 -1.11 -23.64 -3.81
CA LEU A 371 -0.38 -24.25 -2.69
C LEU A 371 -0.68 -23.55 -1.37
N VAL A 372 -0.78 -22.22 -1.36
CA VAL A 372 -1.12 -21.45 -0.16
C VAL A 372 -2.51 -21.81 0.33
N MET A 373 -3.51 -21.82 -0.57
CA MET A 373 -4.89 -22.20 -0.23
C MET A 373 -4.97 -23.60 0.33
N GLN A 374 -4.27 -24.56 -0.29
CA GLN A 374 -4.21 -25.96 0.16
C GLN A 374 -3.58 -26.08 1.56
N LYS A 375 -2.48 -25.37 1.82
CA LYS A 375 -1.81 -25.37 3.13
C LYS A 375 -2.67 -24.76 4.21
N VAL A 376 -3.37 -23.66 3.91
CA VAL A 376 -4.32 -23.02 4.84
C VAL A 376 -5.49 -23.96 5.15
N GLU A 377 -6.09 -24.57 4.13
CA GLU A 377 -7.20 -25.54 4.32
C GLU A 377 -6.75 -26.75 5.16
N ALA A 378 -5.58 -27.31 4.86
CA ALA A 378 -5.00 -28.43 5.62
C ALA A 378 -4.72 -28.08 7.08
N PHE A 379 -4.21 -26.87 7.33
CA PHE A 379 -3.85 -26.42 8.67
C PHE A 379 -5.06 -26.11 9.54
N PHE A 380 -6.03 -25.35 9.02
CA PHE A 380 -7.23 -24.94 9.77
C PHE A 380 -8.35 -26.00 9.74
N GLY A 381 -8.25 -27.00 8.86
CA GLY A 381 -9.31 -28.01 8.66
C GLY A 381 -10.59 -27.43 8.09
N LYS A 382 -10.53 -26.26 7.46
CA LYS A 382 -11.65 -25.52 6.87
C LYS A 382 -11.23 -24.90 5.55
N LYS A 383 -12.15 -24.97 4.57
CA LYS A 383 -11.95 -24.28 3.30
C LYS A 383 -11.93 -22.76 3.53
N PRO A 384 -10.90 -22.08 3.08
CA PRO A 384 -10.82 -20.63 3.21
C PRO A 384 -11.98 -19.94 2.46
N ASN A 385 -12.46 -18.84 3.02
CA ASN A 385 -13.45 -17.99 2.38
C ASN A 385 -12.74 -17.04 1.37
N THR A 386 -13.14 -17.14 0.11
CA THR A 386 -12.63 -16.33 -1.01
C THR A 386 -13.67 -15.32 -1.52
N GLY A 387 -14.71 -15.03 -0.73
CA GLY A 387 -15.81 -14.15 -1.12
C GLY A 387 -15.49 -12.68 -1.15
N ILE A 388 -14.32 -12.28 -0.63
CA ILE A 388 -13.78 -10.90 -0.72
C ILE A 388 -12.60 -10.88 -1.69
N ASN A 389 -12.44 -9.75 -2.38
CA ASN A 389 -11.26 -9.58 -3.21
C ASN A 389 -10.03 -9.32 -2.33
N PRO A 390 -9.03 -10.22 -2.32
CA PRO A 390 -7.87 -10.11 -1.42
C PRO A 390 -6.98 -8.89 -1.70
N ASP A 391 -7.10 -8.26 -2.87
CA ASP A 391 -6.31 -7.07 -3.25
C ASP A 391 -7.03 -5.75 -2.89
N GLU A 392 -8.30 -5.80 -2.49
CA GLU A 392 -9.15 -4.63 -2.29
C GLU A 392 -9.71 -4.51 -0.86
N SER A 393 -9.83 -5.64 -0.17
CA SER A 393 -10.49 -5.72 1.13
C SER A 393 -9.87 -4.81 2.18
N VAL A 394 -8.55 -4.64 2.17
CA VAL A 394 -7.82 -3.79 3.11
C VAL A 394 -8.18 -2.31 2.90
N ALA A 395 -8.14 -1.82 1.66
CA ALA A 395 -8.52 -0.44 1.34
C ALA A 395 -10.00 -0.16 1.63
N MET A 396 -10.88 -1.12 1.33
CA MET A 396 -12.31 -1.02 1.66
C MET A 396 -12.54 -0.93 3.17
N GLY A 397 -11.85 -1.75 3.95
CA GLY A 397 -11.90 -1.70 5.41
C GLY A 397 -11.37 -0.40 5.98
N ALA A 398 -10.29 0.14 5.42
CA ALA A 398 -9.78 1.46 5.76
C ALA A 398 -10.81 2.57 5.46
N ALA A 399 -11.55 2.46 4.35
CA ALA A 399 -12.63 3.40 4.04
C ALA A 399 -13.82 3.28 5.00
N ILE A 400 -14.16 2.06 5.44
CA ILE A 400 -15.19 1.85 6.47
C ILE A 400 -14.75 2.51 7.79
N GLN A 401 -13.49 2.33 8.19
CA GLN A 401 -12.94 3.02 9.36
C GLN A 401 -12.95 4.53 9.19
N ALA A 402 -12.69 5.04 8.00
CA ALA A 402 -12.83 6.46 7.68
C ALA A 402 -14.30 6.92 7.84
N GLY A 403 -15.26 6.12 7.40
CA GLY A 403 -16.69 6.36 7.61
C GLY A 403 -17.12 6.36 9.09
N ILE A 404 -16.53 5.49 9.92
CA ILE A 404 -16.73 5.49 11.37
C ILE A 404 -16.24 6.81 11.98
N ILE A 405 -15.04 7.27 11.60
CA ILE A 405 -14.47 8.55 12.07
C ILE A 405 -15.30 9.73 11.57
N GLY A 406 -15.76 9.69 10.31
CA GLY A 406 -16.61 10.74 9.70
C GLY A 406 -18.06 10.73 10.17
N GLY A 407 -18.51 9.69 10.91
CA GLY A 407 -19.89 9.53 11.36
C GLY A 407 -20.85 8.95 10.32
N ASP A 408 -20.36 8.47 9.20
CA ASP A 408 -21.15 7.78 8.15
C ASP A 408 -21.55 6.36 8.58
N VAL A 409 -20.79 5.76 9.50
CA VAL A 409 -20.98 4.43 10.09
C VAL A 409 -20.99 4.57 11.61
N THR A 410 -22.06 4.18 12.29
CA THR A 410 -22.24 4.42 13.74
C THR A 410 -22.22 3.15 14.58
N ASP A 411 -22.46 2.00 13.99
CA ASP A 411 -22.76 0.77 14.72
C ASP A 411 -21.57 -0.21 14.76
N VAL A 412 -20.33 0.30 14.66
CA VAL A 412 -19.12 -0.51 14.66
C VAL A 412 -18.11 0.02 15.66
N LEU A 413 -17.62 -0.86 16.54
CA LEU A 413 -16.53 -0.61 17.47
C LEU A 413 -15.36 -1.53 17.16
N LEU A 414 -14.19 -0.96 16.91
CA LEU A 414 -12.96 -1.67 16.65
C LEU A 414 -12.02 -1.61 17.86
N LEU A 415 -11.67 -2.77 18.39
CA LEU A 415 -10.69 -2.97 19.46
C LEU A 415 -9.49 -3.75 18.90
N ASP A 416 -8.36 -3.08 18.76
CA ASP A 416 -7.12 -3.66 18.27
C ASP A 416 -6.18 -4.03 19.42
N VAL A 417 -5.04 -4.68 19.14
CA VAL A 417 -4.08 -5.14 20.15
C VAL A 417 -2.66 -4.68 19.82
N THR A 418 -1.83 -4.54 20.88
CA THR A 418 -0.39 -4.35 20.66
C THR A 418 0.25 -5.64 20.18
N PRO A 419 1.05 -5.62 19.07
CA PRO A 419 1.61 -6.84 18.50
C PRO A 419 2.79 -7.40 19.29
N LEU A 420 3.50 -6.55 20.04
CA LEU A 420 4.71 -6.88 20.79
C LEU A 420 4.64 -6.36 22.22
N THR A 421 5.28 -7.08 23.14
CA THR A 421 5.42 -6.66 24.53
C THR A 421 6.27 -5.40 24.64
N LEU A 422 5.78 -4.44 25.41
CA LEU A 422 6.46 -3.20 25.77
C LEU A 422 6.94 -3.28 27.20
N GLY A 423 8.15 -2.79 27.45
CA GLY A 423 8.74 -2.84 28.78
C GLY A 423 9.87 -1.84 28.96
N ILE A 424 10.52 -1.91 30.10
CA ILE A 424 11.72 -1.13 30.41
C ILE A 424 12.87 -2.04 30.82
N GLU A 425 14.09 -1.55 30.60
CA GLU A 425 15.29 -2.17 31.17
C GLU A 425 15.33 -1.94 32.67
N THR A 426 15.59 -3.01 33.42
CA THR A 426 15.74 -2.97 34.86
C THR A 426 17.08 -3.58 35.29
N MET A 427 17.36 -3.55 36.59
CA MET A 427 18.61 -4.04 37.14
C MET A 427 18.91 -5.47 36.68
N GLY A 428 20.14 -5.70 36.20
CA GLY A 428 20.55 -6.98 35.59
C GLY A 428 20.37 -7.06 34.09
N TRP A 429 20.09 -5.91 33.43
CA TRP A 429 19.86 -5.80 31.98
C TRP A 429 18.70 -6.68 31.49
N VAL A 430 17.70 -6.85 32.31
CA VAL A 430 16.49 -7.62 32.02
C VAL A 430 15.39 -6.68 31.57
N ARG A 431 14.57 -7.13 30.60
CA ARG A 431 13.35 -6.43 30.23
C ARG A 431 12.24 -6.78 31.22
N THR A 432 11.75 -5.78 31.93
CA THR A 432 10.51 -5.89 32.74
C THR A 432 9.32 -5.47 31.88
N ALA A 433 8.36 -6.38 31.69
CA ALA A 433 7.18 -6.15 30.87
C ALA A 433 6.23 -5.17 31.56
N MET A 434 5.83 -4.11 30.83
CA MET A 434 4.81 -3.16 31.22
C MET A 434 3.46 -3.52 30.59
N ILE A 435 3.37 -3.56 29.27
CA ILE A 435 2.19 -3.97 28.50
C ILE A 435 2.58 -5.18 27.67
N THR A 436 1.91 -6.30 27.90
CA THR A 436 2.19 -7.55 27.19
C THR A 436 1.61 -7.53 25.78
N ARG A 437 2.20 -8.27 24.85
CA ARG A 437 1.64 -8.46 23.51
C ARG A 437 0.19 -8.97 23.60
N ASN A 438 -0.59 -8.65 22.58
CA ASN A 438 -2.02 -8.96 22.50
C ASN A 438 -2.86 -8.31 23.63
N THR A 439 -2.36 -7.22 24.24
CA THR A 439 -3.20 -6.37 25.10
C THR A 439 -4.03 -5.44 24.21
N THR A 440 -5.36 -5.43 24.43
CA THR A 440 -6.30 -4.55 23.74
C THR A 440 -5.93 -3.09 23.91
N ILE A 441 -5.95 -2.30 22.85
CA ILE A 441 -5.64 -0.87 22.83
C ILE A 441 -6.91 -0.04 22.55
N PRO A 442 -7.05 1.18 23.14
CA PRO A 442 -6.06 1.89 23.97
C PRO A 442 -5.85 1.22 25.33
N ALA A 443 -4.62 1.27 25.87
CA ALA A 443 -4.27 0.66 27.15
C ALA A 443 -3.29 1.52 27.94
N GLN A 444 -3.47 1.52 29.26
CA GLN A 444 -2.57 2.21 30.17
C GLN A 444 -2.12 1.25 31.27
N LYS A 445 -0.82 1.27 31.60
CA LYS A 445 -0.28 0.55 32.75
C LYS A 445 0.78 1.37 33.47
N THR A 446 0.72 1.36 34.78
CA THR A 446 1.64 2.09 35.67
C THR A 446 2.23 1.14 36.68
N GLU A 447 3.56 1.16 36.82
CA GLU A 447 4.31 0.38 37.79
C GLU A 447 5.29 1.27 38.55
N THR A 448 5.61 0.90 39.81
CA THR A 448 6.54 1.66 40.64
C THR A 448 7.87 0.93 40.72
N PHE A 449 8.94 1.62 40.34
CA PHE A 449 10.33 1.18 40.38
C PHE A 449 11.11 1.98 41.43
N SER A 450 12.40 1.67 41.59
CA SER A 450 13.26 2.36 42.55
C SER A 450 14.68 2.51 42.02
N THR A 451 15.52 3.25 42.76
CA THR A 451 16.94 3.45 42.42
C THR A 451 17.77 2.17 42.71
N ALA A 452 18.79 1.93 41.87
CA ALA A 452 19.70 0.80 41.96
C ALA A 452 20.92 1.08 42.84
N ALA A 453 21.24 2.35 43.13
CA ALA A 453 22.38 2.77 43.96
C ALA A 453 21.96 3.80 45.01
N ASP A 454 22.76 3.89 46.08
CA ASP A 454 22.57 4.90 47.13
C ASP A 454 22.83 6.31 46.58
N ASN A 455 22.00 7.27 46.98
CA ASN A 455 22.11 8.66 46.62
C ASN A 455 22.12 8.91 45.12
N GLN A 456 21.45 8.04 44.32
CA GLN A 456 21.35 8.17 42.88
C GLN A 456 20.50 9.40 42.51
N PRO A 457 21.08 10.40 41.77
CA PRO A 457 20.40 11.68 41.52
C PRO A 457 19.38 11.63 40.39
N GLY A 458 19.40 10.56 39.59
CA GLY A 458 18.52 10.34 38.43
C GLY A 458 18.45 8.90 38.00
N VAL A 459 17.45 8.54 37.24
CA VAL A 459 17.27 7.20 36.63
C VAL A 459 17.10 7.33 35.13
N GLU A 460 17.82 6.51 34.36
CA GLU A 460 17.58 6.38 32.94
C GLU A 460 16.43 5.39 32.70
N ILE A 461 15.42 5.82 31.98
CA ILE A 461 14.33 4.96 31.51
C ILE A 461 14.63 4.53 30.09
N HIS A 462 14.97 3.24 29.90
CA HIS A 462 15.20 2.64 28.59
C HIS A 462 13.96 1.85 28.18
N VAL A 463 13.23 2.34 27.20
CA VAL A 463 12.01 1.75 26.69
C VAL A 463 12.32 0.72 25.64
N LEU A 464 11.73 -0.47 25.77
CA LEU A 464 12.01 -1.65 24.96
C LEU A 464 10.73 -2.24 24.35
N GLN A 465 10.86 -2.82 23.16
CA GLN A 465 9.80 -3.58 22.49
C GLN A 465 10.34 -4.94 22.05
N GLY A 466 9.62 -6.02 22.37
CA GLY A 466 9.97 -7.40 21.97
C GLY A 466 9.71 -8.43 23.04
N GLU A 467 9.94 -9.69 22.71
CA GLU A 467 9.61 -10.85 23.55
C GLU A 467 10.82 -11.45 24.29
N ARG A 468 12.04 -10.92 24.09
CA ARG A 468 13.25 -11.48 24.70
C ARG A 468 13.37 -11.00 26.16
N GLU A 469 13.93 -11.86 27.02
CA GLU A 469 14.12 -11.54 28.45
C GLU A 469 15.21 -10.51 28.68
N MET A 470 16.31 -10.57 27.89
CA MET A 470 17.42 -9.62 28.02
C MET A 470 17.13 -8.33 27.28
N ALA A 471 17.44 -7.18 27.89
CA ALA A 471 17.18 -5.85 27.31
C ALA A 471 17.89 -5.67 25.96
N ALA A 472 19.14 -6.12 25.83
CA ALA A 472 19.94 -5.98 24.61
C ALA A 472 19.37 -6.74 23.39
N ASP A 473 18.55 -7.76 23.63
CA ASP A 473 17.96 -8.61 22.59
C ASP A 473 16.59 -8.10 22.11
N ASN A 474 16.12 -6.97 22.65
CA ASN A 474 14.88 -6.33 22.27
C ASN A 474 15.16 -5.03 21.52
N LYS A 475 14.15 -4.55 20.78
CA LYS A 475 14.22 -3.25 20.11
C LYS A 475 14.19 -2.13 21.12
N SER A 476 15.20 -1.23 21.08
CA SER A 476 15.18 0.01 21.84
C SER A 476 14.26 1.01 21.15
N LEU A 477 13.22 1.48 21.82
CA LEU A 477 12.32 2.51 21.35
C LEU A 477 12.79 3.92 21.76
N GLY A 478 13.58 4.04 22.83
CA GLY A 478 14.13 5.31 23.27
C GLY A 478 14.67 5.25 24.70
N ARG A 479 15.40 6.29 25.06
CA ARG A 479 15.96 6.50 26.40
C ARG A 479 15.71 7.93 26.85
N PHE A 480 15.39 8.10 28.11
CA PHE A 480 15.30 9.44 28.70
C PHE A 480 15.68 9.41 30.18
N MET A 481 16.13 10.53 30.68
CA MET A 481 16.62 10.67 32.06
C MET A 481 15.57 11.38 32.93
N LEU A 482 15.21 10.78 34.03
CA LEU A 482 14.49 11.46 35.14
C LEU A 482 15.50 11.90 36.18
N ASP A 483 15.80 13.20 36.23
CA ASP A 483 16.79 13.80 37.12
C ASP A 483 16.14 14.47 38.36
N GLY A 484 16.99 14.66 39.38
CA GLY A 484 16.65 15.43 40.59
C GLY A 484 15.84 14.62 41.60
N ILE A 485 16.10 13.35 41.66
CA ILE A 485 15.68 12.45 42.73
C ILE A 485 16.41 12.88 44.04
N ALA A 486 15.67 12.98 45.13
CA ALA A 486 16.26 13.32 46.42
C ALA A 486 17.25 12.23 46.90
N PRO A 487 18.44 12.60 47.46
CA PRO A 487 19.38 11.64 47.98
C PRO A 487 18.74 10.71 49.03
N ALA A 488 18.77 9.44 48.79
CA ALA A 488 18.23 8.39 49.66
C ALA A 488 18.94 7.07 49.46
N PRO A 489 18.88 6.11 50.38
CA PRO A 489 19.37 4.75 50.14
C PRO A 489 18.66 4.11 48.93
N ARG A 490 19.38 3.21 48.28
CA ARG A 490 18.82 2.43 47.16
C ARG A 490 17.52 1.73 47.58
N GLY A 491 16.53 1.69 46.67
CA GLY A 491 15.26 1.04 46.92
C GLY A 491 14.23 1.90 47.68
N VAL A 492 14.61 3.10 48.19
CA VAL A 492 13.73 4.02 48.90
C VAL A 492 12.97 4.95 47.99
N PRO A 493 13.59 5.63 46.99
CA PRO A 493 12.87 6.45 46.05
C PRO A 493 11.82 5.63 45.26
N GLN A 494 10.62 6.25 45.05
CA GLN A 494 9.53 5.61 44.32
C GLN A 494 9.37 6.30 42.97
N ILE A 495 9.81 5.61 41.92
CA ILE A 495 9.72 6.10 40.54
C ILE A 495 8.55 5.42 39.85
N GLU A 496 7.49 6.16 39.65
CA GLU A 496 6.32 5.69 38.93
C GLU A 496 6.56 5.83 37.41
N VAL A 497 6.49 4.70 36.70
CA VAL A 497 6.59 4.66 35.24
C VAL A 497 5.26 4.24 34.66
N SER A 498 4.68 5.10 33.81
CA SER A 498 3.40 4.87 33.14
C SER A 498 3.61 4.71 31.65
N PHE A 499 3.04 3.65 31.10
CA PHE A 499 2.91 3.40 29.66
C PHE A 499 1.46 3.66 29.25
N ASP A 500 1.25 4.47 28.24
CA ASP A 500 -0.05 4.82 27.70
C ASP A 500 -0.02 4.66 26.17
N ILE A 501 -0.78 3.70 25.66
CA ILE A 501 -0.90 3.42 24.22
C ILE A 501 -2.26 3.93 23.75
N ASP A 502 -2.24 4.80 22.75
CA ASP A 502 -3.46 5.31 22.15
C ASP A 502 -4.11 4.30 21.17
N ALA A 503 -5.26 4.67 20.60
CA ALA A 503 -5.98 3.84 19.63
C ALA A 503 -5.23 3.64 18.29
N ASN A 504 -4.18 4.41 18.03
CA ASN A 504 -3.32 4.28 16.84
C ASN A 504 -2.10 3.38 17.11
N GLY A 505 -1.93 2.94 18.37
CA GLY A 505 -0.76 2.19 18.81
C GLY A 505 0.45 3.07 19.13
N VAL A 506 0.29 4.39 19.26
CA VAL A 506 1.37 5.32 19.63
C VAL A 506 1.60 5.26 21.13
N LEU A 507 2.85 5.01 21.52
CA LEU A 507 3.25 4.85 22.92
C LEU A 507 3.72 6.19 23.54
N HIS A 508 3.14 6.52 24.67
CA HIS A 508 3.59 7.59 25.55
C HIS A 508 4.13 6.99 26.85
N VAL A 509 5.33 7.39 27.25
CA VAL A 509 5.95 6.92 28.49
C VAL A 509 6.21 8.11 29.39
N THR A 510 5.75 8.02 30.64
CA THR A 510 5.95 9.04 31.69
C THR A 510 6.69 8.40 32.86
N ALA A 511 7.73 9.07 33.37
CA ALA A 511 8.38 8.70 34.60
C ALA A 511 8.25 9.84 35.62
N LYS A 512 7.87 9.50 36.86
CA LYS A 512 7.63 10.47 37.92
C LYS A 512 8.21 10.01 39.25
N ASP A 513 9.04 10.83 39.89
CA ASP A 513 9.46 10.61 41.28
C ASP A 513 8.36 11.07 42.24
N LYS A 514 7.80 10.13 42.98
CA LYS A 514 6.75 10.42 43.98
C LYS A 514 7.22 11.30 45.15
N GLY A 515 8.52 11.26 45.47
CA GLY A 515 9.11 12.01 46.53
C GLY A 515 9.26 13.51 46.26
N THR A 516 9.75 13.84 45.07
CA THR A 516 10.00 15.24 44.67
C THR A 516 8.90 15.79 43.78
N GLY A 517 8.04 14.94 43.24
CA GLY A 517 7.02 15.30 42.26
C GLY A 517 7.56 15.63 40.87
N LYS A 518 8.88 15.44 40.62
CA LYS A 518 9.47 15.66 39.31
C LYS A 518 9.00 14.60 38.33
N GLU A 519 8.70 15.05 37.14
CA GLU A 519 8.14 14.23 36.06
C GLU A 519 8.88 14.50 34.76
N GLN A 520 9.12 13.44 33.98
CA GLN A 520 9.64 13.48 32.63
C GLN A 520 8.77 12.60 31.75
N LYS A 521 8.40 13.12 30.60
CA LYS A 521 7.56 12.42 29.62
C LYS A 521 8.30 12.34 28.28
N ILE A 522 8.19 11.18 27.65
CA ILE A 522 8.61 10.99 26.24
C ILE A 522 7.43 10.42 25.47
N THR A 523 7.19 10.97 24.30
CA THR A 523 6.40 10.30 23.27
C THR A 523 7.38 9.51 22.42
N ILE A 524 7.17 8.23 22.28
CA ILE A 524 8.03 7.40 21.44
C ILE A 524 7.76 7.78 20.00
N GLN A 525 8.70 8.50 19.41
CA GLN A 525 8.68 8.91 18.00
C GLN A 525 9.76 8.12 17.26
N GLY A 526 9.73 6.81 17.29
CA GLY A 526 10.64 5.92 16.58
C GLY A 526 12.14 6.28 16.64
N SER A 527 13.00 5.33 16.87
CA SER A 527 14.47 5.55 16.96
C SER A 527 15.13 5.84 15.61
N THR A 528 14.38 5.72 14.50
CA THR A 528 14.82 5.95 13.11
C THR A 528 13.91 6.93 12.38
N GLY A 529 12.94 7.55 13.07
CA GLY A 529 11.97 8.48 12.49
C GLY A 529 12.60 9.84 12.15
N MET A 530 12.00 10.54 11.19
CA MET A 530 12.26 11.97 10.94
C MET A 530 11.86 12.78 12.16
N ASP A 531 12.61 13.82 12.49
CA ASP A 531 12.14 14.82 13.44
C ASP A 531 11.04 15.69 12.81
N GLU A 532 10.27 16.38 13.66
CA GLU A 532 9.14 17.22 13.21
C GLU A 532 9.59 18.33 12.25
N ALA A 533 10.78 18.90 12.46
CA ALA A 533 11.35 19.93 11.60
C ALA A 533 11.74 19.39 10.22
N GLU A 534 12.23 18.15 10.13
CA GLU A 534 12.54 17.47 8.87
C GLU A 534 11.26 17.14 8.08
N VAL A 535 10.20 16.67 8.77
CA VAL A 535 8.87 16.44 8.17
C VAL A 535 8.28 17.75 7.64
N ASP A 536 8.29 18.82 8.46
CA ASP A 536 7.81 20.15 8.06
C ASP A 536 8.55 20.73 6.86
N LYS A 537 9.86 20.49 6.78
CA LYS A 537 10.67 20.90 5.63
C LYS A 537 10.22 20.20 4.35
N LEU A 538 10.02 18.88 4.40
CA LEU A 538 9.58 18.10 3.25
C LEU A 538 8.14 18.46 2.83
N VAL A 539 7.25 18.72 3.78
CA VAL A 539 5.90 19.23 3.50
C VAL A 539 5.97 20.55 2.73
N LYS A 540 6.77 21.52 3.20
CA LYS A 540 6.94 22.81 2.52
C LYS A 540 7.59 22.67 1.15
N GLU A 541 8.56 21.77 0.98
CA GLU A 541 9.16 21.47 -0.32
C GLU A 541 8.16 20.84 -1.29
N ALA A 542 7.31 19.93 -0.81
CA ALA A 542 6.24 19.32 -1.59
C ALA A 542 5.19 20.36 -2.03
N GLU A 543 4.75 21.23 -1.13
CA GLU A 543 3.82 22.32 -1.45
C GLU A 543 4.42 23.32 -2.46
N ALA A 544 5.66 23.72 -2.26
CA ALA A 544 6.33 24.68 -3.15
C ALA A 544 6.51 24.15 -4.59
N LYS A 545 6.65 22.84 -4.76
CA LYS A 545 6.82 22.19 -6.06
C LYS A 545 5.53 21.76 -6.72
N LYS A 546 4.42 21.79 -6.00
CA LYS A 546 3.11 21.28 -6.47
C LYS A 546 2.71 21.81 -7.85
N ASP A 547 2.85 23.12 -8.07
CA ASP A 547 2.48 23.75 -9.35
C ASP A 547 3.49 23.43 -10.48
N GLU A 548 4.77 23.31 -10.14
CA GLU A 548 5.84 22.95 -11.09
C GLU A 548 5.70 21.48 -11.51
N ASP A 549 5.47 20.59 -10.55
CA ASP A 549 5.29 19.17 -10.79
C ASP A 549 3.98 18.88 -11.54
N SER A 550 2.91 19.64 -11.28
CA SER A 550 1.67 19.56 -12.03
C SER A 550 1.89 19.92 -13.50
N LYS A 551 2.59 21.02 -13.79
CA LYS A 551 2.92 21.44 -15.17
C LYS A 551 3.81 20.43 -15.88
N LYS A 552 4.82 19.88 -15.18
CA LYS A 552 5.69 18.83 -15.73
C LYS A 552 4.89 17.56 -16.06
N LYS A 553 3.97 17.16 -15.17
CA LYS A 553 3.10 16.00 -15.37
C LYS A 553 2.20 16.20 -16.60
N GLU A 554 1.60 17.37 -16.74
CA GLU A 554 0.77 17.71 -17.91
C GLU A 554 1.57 17.67 -19.21
N LEU A 555 2.81 18.18 -19.20
CA LEU A 555 3.72 18.12 -20.35
C LEU A 555 4.07 16.68 -20.73
N VAL A 556 4.41 15.85 -19.76
CA VAL A 556 4.71 14.42 -19.99
C VAL A 556 3.49 13.66 -20.48
N THR A 557 2.29 13.97 -19.98
CA THR A 557 1.04 13.37 -20.44
C THR A 557 0.78 13.73 -21.90
N ALA A 558 0.88 15.00 -22.27
CA ALA A 558 0.69 15.45 -23.65
C ALA A 558 1.71 14.81 -24.62
N ARG A 559 2.97 14.66 -24.19
CA ARG A 559 4.00 13.95 -24.97
C ARG A 559 3.66 12.47 -25.19
N ASN A 560 3.20 11.77 -24.13
CA ASN A 560 2.83 10.37 -24.22
C ASN A 560 1.60 10.14 -25.09
N GLU A 561 0.63 11.04 -25.06
CA GLU A 561 -0.54 11.03 -25.95
C GLU A 561 -0.13 11.25 -27.40
N ALA A 562 0.81 12.15 -27.66
CA ALA A 562 1.38 12.38 -28.97
C ALA A 562 2.09 11.14 -29.53
N ASP A 563 2.91 10.48 -28.72
CA ASP A 563 3.60 9.23 -29.10
C ASP A 563 2.61 8.10 -29.38
N SER A 564 1.57 7.97 -28.54
CA SER A 564 0.48 7.01 -28.74
C SER A 564 -0.29 7.25 -30.04
N ALA A 565 -0.59 8.51 -30.38
CA ALA A 565 -1.27 8.87 -31.61
C ALA A 565 -0.43 8.49 -32.84
N VAL A 566 0.88 8.72 -32.81
CA VAL A 566 1.82 8.27 -33.87
C VAL A 566 1.77 6.75 -34.04
N ALA A 567 1.88 6.01 -32.92
CA ALA A 567 1.85 4.53 -32.97
C ALA A 567 0.53 3.99 -33.53
N GLN A 568 -0.59 4.62 -33.18
CA GLN A 568 -1.92 4.28 -33.74
C GLN A 568 -2.00 4.58 -35.23
N GLY A 569 -1.46 5.73 -35.67
CA GLY A 569 -1.41 6.11 -37.08
C GLY A 569 -0.59 5.14 -37.94
N GLU A 570 0.60 4.81 -37.47
CA GLU A 570 1.47 3.83 -38.16
C GLU A 570 0.83 2.45 -38.21
N LYS A 571 0.15 2.03 -37.13
CA LYS A 571 -0.59 0.78 -37.07
C LYS A 571 -1.75 0.79 -38.06
N LEU A 572 -2.55 1.85 -38.11
CA LEU A 572 -3.69 1.95 -39.04
C LEU A 572 -3.23 1.79 -40.49
N ILE A 573 -2.15 2.48 -40.89
CA ILE A 573 -1.58 2.41 -42.24
C ILE A 573 -1.08 0.99 -42.53
N ARG A 574 -0.38 0.36 -41.59
CA ARG A 574 0.18 -0.98 -41.79
C ARG A 574 -0.88 -2.05 -41.87
N ASP A 575 -1.84 -2.03 -40.93
CA ASP A 575 -2.83 -3.11 -40.80
C ASP A 575 -3.94 -3.01 -41.88
N ASN A 576 -4.09 -1.85 -42.55
CA ASN A 576 -5.10 -1.60 -43.56
C ASN A 576 -4.49 -1.11 -44.88
N ALA A 577 -3.29 -1.54 -45.23
CA ALA A 577 -2.55 -1.08 -46.40
C ALA A 577 -3.34 -1.22 -47.72
N ASP A 578 -4.21 -2.23 -47.83
CA ASP A 578 -5.05 -2.50 -49.02
C ASP A 578 -6.36 -1.70 -49.04
N LYS A 579 -6.74 -1.06 -47.93
CA LYS A 579 -8.04 -0.38 -47.76
C LYS A 579 -7.91 1.14 -47.63
N VAL A 580 -6.72 1.64 -47.34
CA VAL A 580 -6.43 3.06 -47.21
C VAL A 580 -6.08 3.63 -48.61
N SER A 581 -6.77 4.68 -49.06
CA SER A 581 -6.43 5.35 -50.30
C SER A 581 -5.03 5.99 -50.22
N ASP A 582 -4.34 6.13 -51.38
CA ASP A 582 -3.02 6.78 -51.42
C ASP A 582 -3.09 8.25 -50.91
N GLU A 583 -4.22 8.92 -51.07
CA GLU A 583 -4.48 10.29 -50.60
C GLU A 583 -4.59 10.30 -49.04
N ASP A 584 -5.39 9.39 -48.47
CA ASP A 584 -5.56 9.27 -47.00
C ASP A 584 -4.28 8.80 -46.32
N LYS A 585 -3.54 7.88 -46.95
CA LYS A 585 -2.23 7.42 -46.47
C LYS A 585 -1.23 8.57 -46.39
N LYS A 586 -1.14 9.36 -47.47
CA LYS A 586 -0.24 10.52 -47.48
C LYS A 586 -0.64 11.56 -46.45
N LEU A 587 -1.95 11.81 -46.26
CA LEU A 587 -2.45 12.73 -45.24
C LEU A 587 -2.06 12.26 -43.83
N LEU A 588 -2.21 10.97 -43.53
CA LEU A 588 -1.79 10.37 -42.25
C LEU A 588 -0.27 10.46 -42.06
N GLU A 589 0.53 10.13 -43.08
CA GLU A 589 2.00 10.21 -43.01
C GLU A 589 2.46 11.65 -42.77
N ASP A 590 1.85 12.66 -43.40
CA ASP A 590 2.15 14.08 -43.19
C ASP A 590 1.82 14.47 -41.70
N LYS A 591 0.66 14.06 -41.16
CA LYS A 591 0.28 14.33 -39.79
C LYS A 591 1.15 13.59 -38.76
N ILE A 592 1.52 12.35 -39.02
CA ILE A 592 2.48 11.57 -38.22
C ILE A 592 3.83 12.29 -38.18
N LYS A 593 4.28 12.80 -39.32
CA LYS A 593 5.53 13.54 -39.40
C LYS A 593 5.49 14.81 -38.57
N ASP A 594 4.40 15.59 -38.63
CA ASP A 594 4.24 16.81 -37.82
C ASP A 594 4.36 16.51 -36.32
N VAL A 595 3.72 15.44 -35.83
CA VAL A 595 3.82 15.01 -34.43
C VAL A 595 5.24 14.55 -34.08
N LYS A 596 5.89 13.75 -34.93
CA LYS A 596 7.28 13.28 -34.71
C LYS A 596 8.30 14.43 -34.67
N GLU A 597 8.09 15.46 -35.48
CA GLU A 597 8.96 16.66 -35.42
C GLU A 597 8.90 17.35 -34.06
N VAL A 598 7.74 17.40 -33.43
CA VAL A 598 7.58 17.95 -32.08
C VAL A 598 8.13 17.01 -31.03
N LEU A 599 7.90 15.68 -31.14
CA LEU A 599 8.46 14.68 -30.24
C LEU A 599 10.00 14.69 -30.21
N GLY A 600 10.64 15.15 -31.31
CA GLY A 600 12.10 15.31 -31.42
C GLY A 600 12.65 16.59 -30.76
N LYS A 601 11.80 17.54 -30.35
CA LYS A 601 12.23 18.77 -29.69
C LYS A 601 12.42 18.56 -28.19
N SER A 602 13.50 19.10 -27.63
CA SER A 602 13.80 19.00 -26.19
C SER A 602 13.06 20.05 -25.34
N ASP A 603 12.55 21.13 -25.97
CA ASP A 603 11.97 22.30 -25.34
C ASP A 603 10.51 22.56 -25.76
N ALA A 604 9.84 21.55 -26.29
CA ALA A 604 8.45 21.65 -26.71
C ALA A 604 7.52 21.84 -25.48
N SER A 605 6.58 22.77 -25.63
CA SER A 605 5.52 23.03 -24.65
C SER A 605 4.38 21.99 -24.75
N LYS A 606 3.46 21.99 -23.77
CA LYS A 606 2.26 21.16 -23.79
C LYS A 606 1.44 21.39 -25.07
N ASP A 607 1.19 22.65 -25.43
CA ASP A 607 0.41 23.00 -26.60
C ASP A 607 1.07 22.56 -27.92
N ASP A 608 2.41 22.53 -27.96
CA ASP A 608 3.16 22.03 -29.12
C ASP A 608 2.89 20.53 -29.34
N TYR A 609 2.69 19.74 -28.29
CA TYR A 609 2.30 18.33 -28.42
C TYR A 609 0.82 18.14 -28.70
N GLU A 610 -0.07 18.87 -27.99
CA GLU A 610 -1.53 18.67 -28.10
C GLU A 610 -2.08 19.04 -29.49
N THR A 611 -1.61 20.15 -30.04
CA THR A 611 -2.17 20.68 -31.33
C THR A 611 -1.99 19.70 -32.50
N PRO A 612 -0.78 19.20 -32.81
CA PRO A 612 -0.59 18.26 -33.89
C PRO A 612 -1.16 16.87 -33.57
N SER A 613 -1.18 16.46 -32.29
CA SER A 613 -1.76 15.19 -31.87
C SER A 613 -3.26 15.16 -32.09
N LYS A 614 -4.00 16.21 -31.75
CA LYS A 614 -5.42 16.32 -32.01
C LYS A 614 -5.71 16.28 -33.50
N ALA A 615 -4.92 16.99 -34.32
CA ALA A 615 -5.07 16.95 -35.77
C ALA A 615 -4.83 15.54 -36.36
N LEU A 616 -3.87 14.79 -35.82
CA LEU A 616 -3.64 13.40 -36.20
C LEU A 616 -4.81 12.50 -35.77
N GLN A 617 -5.30 12.64 -34.52
CA GLN A 617 -6.45 11.88 -34.04
C GLN A 617 -7.73 12.11 -34.83
N GLU A 618 -8.02 13.36 -35.21
CA GLU A 618 -9.13 13.70 -36.08
C GLU A 618 -9.00 13.05 -37.49
N THR A 619 -7.78 13.03 -38.01
CA THR A 619 -7.50 12.39 -39.30
C THR A 619 -7.65 10.86 -39.19
N LEU A 620 -7.19 10.25 -38.08
CA LEU A 620 -7.36 8.82 -37.79
C LEU A 620 -8.83 8.42 -37.71
N MET A 621 -9.68 9.26 -37.06
CA MET A 621 -11.11 8.99 -36.99
C MET A 621 -11.77 9.09 -38.42
N GLN A 622 -11.42 10.09 -39.19
CA GLN A 622 -11.98 10.26 -40.55
C GLN A 622 -11.60 9.11 -41.49
N VAL A 623 -10.32 8.69 -41.46
CA VAL A 623 -9.83 7.56 -42.27
C VAL A 623 -10.41 6.24 -41.78
N GLY A 624 -10.49 6.03 -40.45
CA GLY A 624 -11.17 4.89 -39.85
C GLY A 624 -12.62 4.75 -40.30
N GLN A 625 -13.41 5.84 -40.27
CA GLN A 625 -14.79 5.84 -40.76
C GLN A 625 -14.89 5.47 -42.23
N LYS A 626 -14.00 5.98 -43.07
CA LYS A 626 -13.96 5.62 -44.50
C LYS A 626 -13.67 4.14 -44.72
N ILE A 627 -12.76 3.58 -43.99
CA ILE A 627 -12.41 2.12 -44.05
C ILE A 627 -13.64 1.29 -43.66
N TYR A 628 -14.35 1.65 -42.58
CA TYR A 628 -15.57 0.96 -42.18
C TYR A 628 -16.71 1.08 -43.20
N SER A 629 -16.93 2.27 -43.72
CA SER A 629 -17.99 2.48 -44.74
C SER A 629 -17.72 1.77 -46.07
N GLN A 630 -16.45 1.54 -46.42
CA GLN A 630 -16.08 0.73 -47.60
C GLN A 630 -16.26 -0.77 -47.35
N ALA A 631 -16.08 -1.23 -46.09
CA ALA A 631 -16.33 -2.63 -45.73
C ALA A 631 -17.83 -2.97 -45.76
N ASP A 632 -18.71 -2.04 -45.34
CA ASP A 632 -20.14 -2.21 -45.41
C ASP A 632 -20.67 -2.20 -46.87
N ALA A 633 -20.04 -1.44 -47.76
CA ALA A 633 -20.37 -1.41 -49.18
C ALA A 633 -19.89 -2.67 -49.95
N ALA A 634 -18.94 -3.41 -49.44
CA ALA A 634 -18.38 -4.62 -50.05
C ALA A 634 -19.07 -5.93 -49.65
N GLY A 635 -20.17 -5.89 -48.88
CA GLY A 635 -21.03 -7.05 -48.61
C GLY A 635 -20.39 -8.17 -47.77
N ALA A 636 -19.58 -7.87 -46.76
CA ALA A 636 -19.11 -8.87 -45.78
C ALA A 636 -20.24 -9.26 -44.84
N PRO A 637 -20.36 -10.54 -44.42
CA PRO A 637 -21.41 -11.00 -43.52
C PRO A 637 -21.33 -10.32 -42.14
N GLN A 638 -22.47 -9.80 -41.68
CA GLN A 638 -22.68 -9.30 -40.34
C GLN A 638 -22.48 -10.41 -39.31
N GLU A 639 -21.29 -10.58 -38.78
CA GLU A 639 -21.06 -11.51 -37.67
C GLU A 639 -20.21 -10.93 -36.55
N TRP A 640 -20.02 -9.60 -36.49
CA TRP A 640 -19.27 -8.96 -35.38
C TRP A 640 -19.79 -7.56 -35.00
N ALA A 641 -21.12 -7.42 -34.90
CA ALA A 641 -21.76 -6.23 -34.38
C ALA A 641 -22.75 -6.59 -33.27
N ALA A 642 -22.25 -7.15 -32.18
CA ALA A 642 -23.02 -7.32 -30.95
C ALA A 642 -22.08 -7.34 -29.75
N GLU A 643 -21.50 -6.17 -29.41
CA GLU A 643 -20.98 -5.87 -28.07
C GLU A 643 -20.38 -4.45 -28.08
N ALA A 644 -21.25 -3.42 -28.00
CA ALA A 644 -20.99 -2.13 -27.38
C ALA A 644 -22.08 -1.11 -27.77
N GLU A 645 -23.28 -1.24 -27.22
CA GLU A 645 -24.16 -0.09 -26.99
C GLU A 645 -24.45 -0.01 -25.49
N PRO A 646 -24.36 1.16 -24.88
CA PRO A 646 -24.81 1.36 -23.51
C PRO A 646 -26.33 1.42 -23.49
N GLU A 647 -26.99 0.47 -22.86
CA GLU A 647 -28.42 0.47 -22.60
C GLU A 647 -28.80 1.68 -21.74
N THR A 648 -29.60 2.56 -22.31
CA THR A 648 -30.40 3.53 -21.55
C THR A 648 -31.61 2.80 -20.98
N PRO A 649 -31.96 2.97 -19.70
CA PRO A 649 -33.16 2.37 -19.14
C PRO A 649 -34.41 3.09 -19.66
N THR A 650 -35.29 2.38 -20.37
CA THR A 650 -36.65 2.79 -20.62
C THR A 650 -37.51 2.45 -19.41
N GLU A 651 -38.21 3.45 -18.87
CA GLU A 651 -39.39 3.25 -18.00
C GLU A 651 -40.44 2.46 -18.78
N ASP A 652 -40.87 1.34 -18.18
CA ASP A 652 -42.19 0.70 -18.17
C ASP A 652 -42.02 -0.82 -18.07
N ASP A 653 -42.24 -1.32 -16.88
CA ASP A 653 -43.04 -2.57 -16.63
C ASP A 653 -43.10 -2.83 -15.11
N VAL A 654 -44.10 -2.17 -14.54
CA VAL A 654 -44.65 -2.57 -13.24
C VAL A 654 -45.71 -3.67 -13.52
N GLN A 655 -45.45 -4.91 -13.12
CA GLN A 655 -46.50 -5.88 -12.93
C GLN A 655 -46.48 -6.41 -11.50
N ASP A 656 -47.55 -6.08 -10.82
CA ASP A 656 -47.97 -6.62 -9.53
C ASP A 656 -48.03 -8.16 -9.56
N GLY A 657 -47.47 -8.79 -8.54
CA GLY A 657 -47.63 -10.23 -8.26
C GLY A 657 -47.86 -10.44 -6.77
N GLU A 658 -49.10 -10.78 -6.46
CA GLU A 658 -49.69 -10.99 -5.13
C GLU A 658 -48.97 -12.02 -4.28
N VAL A 659 -49.02 -11.75 -2.98
CA VAL A 659 -48.71 -12.62 -1.83
C VAL A 659 -49.68 -13.78 -1.72
N GLU A 660 -49.21 -15.00 -1.55
CA GLU A 660 -49.94 -16.05 -0.79
C GLU A 660 -48.97 -16.87 0.08
N LYS A 661 -49.25 -16.70 1.39
CA LYS A 661 -49.00 -17.52 2.59
C LYS A 661 -47.58 -18.08 2.84
#